data_5034357555272c9a08dcdb972ba3a9b3
#
_entry.id   5034357555272c9a08dcdb972ba3a9b3
#
_cell.length_a   1.000
_cell.length_b   1.000
_cell.length_c   1.000
_cell.angle_alpha   90.00
_cell.angle_beta   90.00
_cell.angle_gamma   90.00
#
_symmetry.space_group_name_H-M   'P 1'
#
loop_
_entity.id
_entity.type
_entity.pdbx_description
1 polymer ?
#
loop_
_entity_poly.entity_id
_entity_poly.type
_entity_poly.pdbx_seq_one_letter_code
_entity_poly.pdbx_strand_id
1 'polypeptide(L)'
;MRSDHTGKKLLRWLLPVAIVILSVFLLQAVFSQRTYHIQKITPQDGVLDIRDADVSSCVLNIANEWDFYPEALYTSEDFASGAAAEKAGPEESASDTPYGTHRLRILAQPNRYYTICGFSLDYASRVFVNGSEVAAFGRVADNAEDFVPQVGYMTIPMFSGESGEIEIIYQYGNYVHKDGGYVQPTYLSTPQNMEEFKAANNLSSLSVSGGLLFLMLYFLLSAAVRRKTDFLCLAFCCLVMALRDQNFFNIHLLPADTSWYFAYRVFILIVMLMPVSILLLLKNMYAGATKRWPLYAYLGMAAVAAVLICVLPTQEIVTVSTAAYYASVPYLLYLIFGVIRHYIRQRRLHTVDILVLSGFFILLAGLLYEAILTGDSSEVTHYGTAAYGMLGFVFLNAAAINLQIQEREAALIESRSRGEMLERMNRLNMDFLHKVAHELKTPLTVISGYAQLTGMQLAAHRISDEAPDNLKTIQQEAQRLADMVTRLMEYSYGRKGELSFGRVIVPELLENVDAIAAPLCLKNGNTVKIAAGSCADVHGNSEMLLQIFINLVVNANKNTQNGIITISAADHEREGFVLFRVEDTGSGISPEALPHIFEEGFSASGSSGLGLTICREAVEAHGGEIWVERTGPEGTVFAFTVLKEGEQ
;
A
#
# COMPACT_ATOMS: atom_id res chain seq x y z
N MET A 1 10.64 13.98 -22.11
CA MET A 1 10.43 13.33 -20.80
C MET A 1 9.13 13.67 -20.04
N ARG A 2 8.31 14.65 -20.46
CA ARG A 2 7.02 15.00 -19.79
C ARG A 2 5.79 14.15 -20.18
N SER A 3 5.80 13.43 -21.30
CA SER A 3 4.66 12.62 -21.79
C SER A 3 4.49 11.26 -21.08
N ASP A 4 5.56 10.70 -20.52
CA ASP A 4 5.55 9.37 -19.88
C ASP A 4 4.91 9.37 -18.47
N HIS A 5 4.88 10.53 -17.80
CA HIS A 5 4.28 10.67 -16.47
C HIS A 5 2.74 10.74 -16.47
N THR A 6 2.14 11.25 -17.56
CA THR A 6 0.67 11.34 -17.70
C THR A 6 0.07 9.97 -18.03
N GLY A 7 0.72 9.18 -18.88
CA GLY A 7 0.29 7.82 -19.22
C GLY A 7 0.31 6.88 -18.01
N LYS A 8 1.37 6.93 -17.19
CA LYS A 8 1.47 6.14 -15.93
C LYS A 8 0.46 6.56 -14.86
N LYS A 9 0.08 7.84 -14.80
CA LYS A 9 -0.99 8.32 -13.91
C LYS A 9 -2.36 7.82 -14.37
N LEU A 10 -2.66 7.91 -15.67
CA LEU A 10 -3.94 7.45 -16.23
C LEU A 10 -4.10 5.93 -16.05
N LEU A 11 -3.04 5.15 -16.30
CA LEU A 11 -3.04 3.70 -16.12
C LEU A 11 -3.30 3.30 -14.66
N ARG A 12 -2.81 4.04 -13.68
CA ARG A 12 -3.07 3.82 -12.25
C ARG A 12 -4.53 4.04 -11.85
N TRP A 13 -5.28 4.91 -12.56
CA TRP A 13 -6.72 5.11 -12.35
C TRP A 13 -7.57 4.11 -13.13
N LEU A 14 -7.11 3.72 -14.31
CA LEU A 14 -7.82 2.74 -15.15
C LEU A 14 -7.70 1.31 -14.62
N LEU A 15 -6.60 0.97 -13.93
CA LEU A 15 -6.38 -0.38 -13.41
C LEU A 15 -7.46 -0.84 -12.40
N PRO A 16 -7.85 -0.05 -11.36
CA PRO A 16 -8.94 -0.44 -10.46
C PRO A 16 -10.28 -0.57 -11.17
N VAL A 17 -10.58 0.35 -12.08
CA VAL A 17 -11.81 0.29 -12.88
C VAL A 17 -11.80 -0.95 -13.77
N ALA A 18 -10.69 -1.28 -14.41
CA ALA A 18 -10.55 -2.49 -15.21
C ALA A 18 -10.68 -3.77 -14.37
N ILE A 19 -10.11 -3.79 -13.15
CA ILE A 19 -10.24 -4.91 -12.21
C ILE A 19 -11.71 -5.08 -11.80
N VAL A 20 -12.42 -4.00 -11.46
CA VAL A 20 -13.85 -4.05 -11.12
C VAL A 20 -14.67 -4.56 -12.29
N ILE A 21 -14.47 -4.00 -13.49
CA ILE A 21 -15.18 -4.44 -14.70
C ILE A 21 -14.88 -5.91 -14.99
N LEU A 22 -13.61 -6.33 -14.97
CA LEU A 22 -13.21 -7.72 -15.20
C LEU A 22 -13.81 -8.65 -14.15
N SER A 23 -13.86 -8.23 -12.87
CA SER A 23 -14.46 -9.01 -11.79
C SER A 23 -15.96 -9.18 -11.99
N VAL A 24 -16.67 -8.11 -12.41
CA VAL A 24 -18.10 -8.20 -12.75
C VAL A 24 -18.33 -9.11 -13.94
N PHE A 25 -17.52 -9.02 -15.01
CA PHE A 25 -17.61 -9.91 -16.17
C PHE A 25 -17.28 -11.37 -15.82
N LEU A 26 -16.25 -11.61 -14.99
CA LEU A 26 -15.91 -12.95 -14.51
C LEU A 26 -17.03 -13.53 -13.63
N LEU A 27 -17.58 -12.73 -12.72
CA LEU A 27 -18.73 -13.10 -11.92
C LEU A 27 -19.91 -13.44 -12.83
N GLN A 28 -20.24 -12.56 -13.77
CA GLN A 28 -21.32 -12.78 -14.72
C GLN A 28 -21.08 -14.05 -15.59
N ALA A 29 -19.85 -14.28 -16.08
CA ALA A 29 -19.51 -15.47 -16.85
C ALA A 29 -19.63 -16.77 -16.04
N VAL A 30 -19.16 -16.75 -14.78
CA VAL A 30 -19.29 -17.90 -13.87
C VAL A 30 -20.76 -18.19 -13.56
N PHE A 31 -21.57 -17.15 -13.37
CA PHE A 31 -22.99 -17.28 -13.06
C PHE A 31 -23.83 -17.62 -14.30
N SER A 32 -23.52 -17.05 -15.48
CA SER A 32 -24.27 -17.35 -16.71
C SER A 32 -24.13 -18.81 -17.18
N GLN A 33 -23.01 -19.47 -16.86
CA GLN A 33 -22.83 -20.90 -17.17
C GLN A 33 -23.57 -21.84 -16.22
N ARG A 34 -24.09 -21.34 -15.08
CA ARG A 34 -24.83 -22.15 -14.08
C ARG A 34 -26.26 -21.65 -13.82
N THR A 35 -26.74 -20.72 -14.62
CA THR A 35 -28.11 -20.23 -14.50
C THR A 35 -29.06 -21.33 -14.98
N TYR A 36 -29.66 -22.05 -14.01
CA TYR A 36 -30.89 -22.74 -14.32
C TYR A 36 -31.87 -21.68 -14.81
N HIS A 37 -32.56 -21.98 -15.92
CA HIS A 37 -33.65 -21.13 -16.36
C HIS A 37 -34.73 -21.19 -15.29
N ILE A 38 -34.81 -20.16 -14.47
CA ILE A 38 -35.89 -20.02 -13.51
C ILE A 38 -36.90 -19.09 -14.12
N GLN A 39 -38.07 -19.66 -14.33
CA GLN A 39 -39.19 -18.92 -14.87
C GLN A 39 -40.17 -18.60 -13.75
N LYS A 40 -40.50 -17.33 -13.57
CA LYS A 40 -41.58 -16.93 -12.67
C LYS A 40 -42.90 -17.21 -13.35
N ILE A 41 -43.73 -17.98 -12.69
CA ILE A 41 -45.12 -18.17 -13.09
C ILE A 41 -45.99 -17.80 -11.91
N THR A 42 -46.89 -16.87 -12.15
CA THR A 42 -47.79 -16.36 -11.11
C THR A 42 -49.13 -17.08 -11.21
N PRO A 43 -49.60 -17.75 -10.15
CA PRO A 43 -50.94 -18.32 -10.12
C PRO A 43 -52.00 -17.26 -10.38
N GLN A 44 -53.12 -17.67 -11.00
CA GLN A 44 -54.30 -16.80 -11.18
C GLN A 44 -55.44 -17.37 -10.35
N ASP A 45 -55.98 -16.59 -9.44
CA ASP A 45 -57.05 -17.03 -8.53
C ASP A 45 -56.75 -18.39 -7.85
N GLY A 46 -55.54 -18.51 -7.30
CA GLY A 46 -55.07 -19.72 -6.61
C GLY A 46 -54.91 -20.94 -7.54
N VAL A 47 -54.88 -20.76 -8.87
CA VAL A 47 -54.67 -21.83 -9.87
C VAL A 47 -53.40 -21.52 -10.66
N LEU A 48 -52.50 -22.49 -10.72
CA LEU A 48 -51.29 -22.48 -11.52
C LEU A 48 -51.40 -23.48 -12.65
N ASP A 49 -51.45 -23.01 -13.91
CA ASP A 49 -51.46 -23.89 -15.08
C ASP A 49 -50.04 -24.06 -15.64
N ILE A 50 -49.53 -25.31 -15.55
CA ILE A 50 -48.18 -25.68 -16.01
C ILE A 50 -48.24 -26.76 -17.12
N ARG A 51 -49.39 -27.02 -17.70
CA ARG A 51 -49.55 -28.08 -18.72
C ARG A 51 -48.69 -27.86 -19.95
N ASP A 52 -48.52 -26.60 -20.33
CA ASP A 52 -47.70 -26.17 -21.47
C ASP A 52 -46.31 -25.65 -21.07
N ALA A 53 -45.98 -25.61 -19.77
CA ALA A 53 -44.69 -25.18 -19.29
C ALA A 53 -43.61 -26.25 -19.48
N ASP A 54 -42.42 -25.87 -19.96
CA ASP A 54 -41.28 -26.78 -20.08
C ASP A 54 -40.56 -26.97 -18.75
N VAL A 55 -41.19 -27.70 -17.84
CA VAL A 55 -40.67 -28.03 -16.50
C VAL A 55 -39.46 -28.97 -16.57
N SER A 56 -39.19 -29.56 -17.78
CA SER A 56 -38.05 -30.46 -17.97
C SER A 56 -36.72 -29.70 -18.17
N SER A 57 -36.78 -28.46 -18.64
CA SER A 57 -35.59 -27.62 -18.90
C SER A 57 -35.44 -26.44 -17.94
N CYS A 58 -36.46 -26.14 -17.12
CA CYS A 58 -36.43 -24.99 -16.22
C CYS A 58 -36.96 -25.34 -14.82
N VAL A 59 -36.66 -24.45 -13.88
CA VAL A 59 -37.22 -24.44 -12.53
C VAL A 59 -38.22 -23.30 -12.44
N LEU A 60 -39.44 -23.58 -12.01
CA LEU A 60 -40.48 -22.56 -11.87
C LEU A 60 -40.45 -21.96 -10.47
N ASN A 61 -40.43 -20.64 -10.37
CA ASN A 61 -40.70 -19.96 -9.13
C ASN A 61 -42.20 -19.68 -9.02
N ILE A 62 -42.81 -20.27 -8.02
CA ILE A 62 -44.26 -20.27 -7.80
C ILE A 62 -44.64 -19.57 -6.49
N ALA A 63 -43.73 -18.83 -5.88
CA ALA A 63 -43.99 -18.03 -4.70
C ALA A 63 -44.93 -16.89 -5.02
N ASN A 64 -45.88 -16.53 -4.40
CA ASN A 64 -46.86 -15.45 -4.52
C ASN A 64 -48.19 -15.85 -5.15
N GLU A 65 -49.24 -15.13 -4.78
CA GLU A 65 -50.63 -15.22 -5.29
C GLU A 65 -51.29 -16.57 -5.09
N TRP A 66 -50.94 -17.26 -4.00
CA TRP A 66 -51.73 -18.39 -3.51
C TRP A 66 -53.01 -17.84 -2.84
N ASP A 67 -54.10 -18.59 -2.92
CA ASP A 67 -55.29 -18.24 -2.14
C ASP A 67 -54.95 -18.27 -0.66
N PHE A 68 -55.24 -17.17 0.07
CA PHE A 68 -54.89 -17.00 1.47
C PHE A 68 -56.13 -16.94 2.36
N TYR A 69 -56.08 -17.65 3.48
CA TYR A 69 -57.12 -17.73 4.49
C TYR A 69 -56.50 -17.38 5.85
N PRO A 70 -56.70 -16.14 6.30
CA PRO A 70 -56.17 -15.65 7.59
C PRO A 70 -56.87 -16.32 8.76
N GLU A 71 -56.12 -16.49 9.87
CA GLU A 71 -56.61 -17.01 11.14
C GLU A 71 -57.43 -18.32 11.04
N ALA A 72 -57.07 -19.17 10.06
CA ALA A 72 -57.70 -20.46 9.83
C ALA A 72 -56.70 -21.52 9.44
N LEU A 73 -56.85 -22.73 9.97
CA LEU A 73 -56.01 -23.92 9.67
C LEU A 73 -56.83 -24.95 8.92
N TYR A 74 -57.16 -24.65 7.65
CA TYR A 74 -58.00 -25.47 6.80
C TYR A 74 -57.22 -26.66 6.19
N THR A 75 -57.90 -27.80 6.10
CA THR A 75 -57.47 -29.03 5.43
C THR A 75 -58.24 -29.21 4.08
N SER A 76 -57.85 -30.21 3.26
CA SER A 76 -58.56 -30.52 2.03
C SER A 76 -60.04 -30.93 2.27
N GLU A 77 -60.34 -31.52 3.44
CA GLU A 77 -61.71 -31.88 3.80
C GLU A 77 -62.56 -30.63 4.05
N ASP A 78 -62.01 -29.60 4.68
CA ASP A 78 -62.69 -28.32 4.93
C ASP A 78 -63.07 -27.62 3.62
N PHE A 79 -62.17 -27.66 2.62
CA PHE A 79 -62.45 -27.12 1.30
C PHE A 79 -63.46 -27.97 0.53
N ALA A 80 -63.39 -29.28 0.65
CA ALA A 80 -64.31 -30.19 -0.03
C ALA A 80 -65.75 -30.08 0.55
N SER A 81 -65.88 -29.90 1.84
CA SER A 81 -67.16 -29.74 2.53
C SER A 81 -67.82 -28.37 2.38
N GLY A 82 -67.08 -27.40 1.86
CA GLY A 82 -67.48 -26.00 1.79
C GLY A 82 -67.47 -25.27 3.15
N ALA A 83 -66.74 -25.84 4.13
CA ALA A 83 -66.56 -25.22 5.46
C ALA A 83 -65.56 -24.06 5.47
N ALA A 84 -64.72 -23.98 4.43
CA ALA A 84 -63.76 -22.90 4.33
C ALA A 84 -64.44 -21.54 4.08
N ALA A 85 -64.01 -20.52 4.77
CA ALA A 85 -64.45 -19.14 4.61
C ALA A 85 -64.05 -18.58 3.22
N GLU A 86 -64.50 -17.39 2.93
CA GLU A 86 -64.09 -16.64 1.76
C GLU A 86 -62.58 -16.31 1.85
N LYS A 87 -61.85 -16.39 0.74
CA LYS A 87 -60.40 -16.06 0.72
C LYS A 87 -60.18 -14.57 1.05
N ALA A 88 -59.04 -14.27 1.61
CA ALA A 88 -58.59 -12.92 1.90
C ALA A 88 -58.63 -12.01 0.66
N GLY A 89 -59.04 -10.77 0.85
CA GLY A 89 -58.95 -9.74 -0.18
C GLY A 89 -57.49 -9.33 -0.45
N PRO A 90 -57.23 -8.58 -1.54
CA PRO A 90 -55.90 -8.16 -1.94
C PRO A 90 -55.21 -7.19 -0.93
N GLU A 91 -55.94 -6.67 0.05
CA GLU A 91 -55.39 -5.80 1.09
C GLU A 91 -54.95 -6.56 2.36
N GLU A 92 -55.33 -7.80 2.53
CA GLU A 92 -54.97 -8.63 3.67
C GLU A 92 -53.67 -9.36 3.41
N SER A 93 -52.61 -8.99 4.17
CA SER A 93 -51.30 -9.58 4.06
C SER A 93 -51.10 -10.72 5.06
N ALA A 94 -50.54 -11.82 4.62
CA ALA A 94 -50.16 -12.89 5.52
C ALA A 94 -49.10 -12.48 6.57
N SER A 95 -48.40 -11.37 6.37
CA SER A 95 -47.49 -10.81 7.37
C SER A 95 -48.17 -10.26 8.61
N ASP A 96 -49.45 -9.92 8.51
CA ASP A 96 -50.21 -9.26 9.57
C ASP A 96 -50.96 -10.26 10.47
N THR A 97 -50.95 -11.56 10.10
CA THR A 97 -51.65 -12.63 10.82
C THR A 97 -50.67 -13.63 11.42
N PRO A 98 -50.91 -14.04 12.71
CA PRO A 98 -50.03 -14.98 13.38
C PRO A 98 -50.12 -16.43 12.86
N TYR A 99 -51.16 -16.80 12.19
CA TYR A 99 -51.35 -18.11 11.54
C TYR A 99 -52.33 -18.02 10.40
N GLY A 100 -52.32 -19.01 9.51
CA GLY A 100 -53.22 -19.05 8.38
C GLY A 100 -52.93 -20.22 7.44
N THR A 101 -53.74 -20.27 6.37
CA THR A 101 -53.65 -21.31 5.33
C THR A 101 -53.47 -20.65 3.97
N HIS A 102 -52.51 -21.13 3.22
CA HIS A 102 -52.34 -20.86 1.79
C HIS A 102 -52.77 -22.10 1.00
N ARG A 103 -53.49 -21.89 -0.11
CA ARG A 103 -53.92 -22.96 -1.01
C ARG A 103 -53.48 -22.67 -2.44
N LEU A 104 -52.93 -23.68 -3.11
CA LEU A 104 -52.57 -23.64 -4.53
C LEU A 104 -53.10 -24.89 -5.21
N ARG A 105 -53.77 -24.71 -6.36
CA ARG A 105 -54.14 -25.78 -7.27
C ARG A 105 -53.29 -25.71 -8.52
N ILE A 106 -52.59 -26.79 -8.82
CA ILE A 106 -51.70 -26.88 -9.99
C ILE A 106 -52.37 -27.78 -11.04
N LEU A 107 -52.54 -27.22 -12.23
CA LEU A 107 -52.96 -27.98 -13.42
C LEU A 107 -51.68 -28.39 -14.16
N ALA A 108 -51.34 -29.66 -14.11
CA ALA A 108 -50.13 -30.25 -14.66
C ALA A 108 -50.43 -31.32 -15.72
N GLN A 109 -49.41 -31.82 -16.40
CA GLN A 109 -49.56 -32.97 -17.28
C GLN A 109 -49.90 -34.22 -16.45
N PRO A 110 -50.88 -35.04 -16.90
CA PRO A 110 -51.25 -36.25 -16.16
C PRO A 110 -50.11 -37.25 -16.02
N ASN A 111 -50.16 -38.02 -14.93
CA ASN A 111 -49.25 -39.13 -14.68
C ASN A 111 -47.76 -38.73 -14.68
N ARG A 112 -47.44 -37.54 -14.15
CA ARG A 112 -46.07 -37.00 -14.05
C ARG A 112 -45.70 -36.78 -12.60
N TYR A 113 -44.38 -36.93 -12.31
CA TYR A 113 -43.80 -36.56 -11.04
C TYR A 113 -43.24 -35.16 -11.10
N TYR A 114 -43.50 -34.39 -10.06
CA TYR A 114 -43.00 -33.06 -9.82
C TYR A 114 -42.38 -32.98 -8.42
N THR A 115 -41.52 -32.06 -8.20
CA THR A 115 -40.95 -31.80 -6.87
C THR A 115 -41.06 -30.31 -6.59
N ILE A 116 -41.56 -30.00 -5.40
CA ILE A 116 -41.55 -28.67 -4.86
C ILE A 116 -40.42 -28.55 -3.85
N CYS A 117 -39.68 -27.44 -3.88
CA CYS A 117 -38.62 -27.14 -2.95
C CYS A 117 -38.84 -25.72 -2.42
N GLY A 118 -38.83 -25.58 -1.08
CA GLY A 118 -38.87 -24.31 -0.41
C GLY A 118 -37.64 -24.12 0.47
N PHE A 119 -37.17 -22.86 0.59
CA PHE A 119 -36.10 -22.55 1.48
C PHE A 119 -36.59 -22.43 2.94
N SER A 120 -35.63 -22.54 3.86
CA SER A 120 -35.77 -22.48 5.30
C SER A 120 -36.96 -21.64 5.79
N LEU A 121 -37.82 -22.29 6.50
CA LEU A 121 -38.98 -21.67 7.09
C LEU A 121 -38.58 -21.15 8.48
N ASP A 122 -38.63 -19.84 8.68
CA ASP A 122 -38.31 -19.20 9.96
C ASP A 122 -39.49 -19.28 10.95
N TYR A 123 -40.46 -20.19 10.71
CA TYR A 123 -41.68 -20.36 11.49
C TYR A 123 -42.17 -21.83 11.42
N ALA A 124 -43.29 -22.15 12.02
CA ALA A 124 -43.87 -23.51 11.89
C ALA A 124 -44.74 -23.65 10.65
N SER A 125 -44.71 -24.80 10.00
CA SER A 125 -45.56 -25.08 8.85
C SER A 125 -45.96 -26.56 8.74
N ARG A 126 -47.13 -26.78 8.15
CA ARG A 126 -47.62 -28.10 7.72
C ARG A 126 -48.03 -28.05 6.26
N VAL A 127 -47.62 -29.03 5.49
CA VAL A 127 -47.89 -29.07 4.05
C VAL A 127 -48.67 -30.32 3.73
N PHE A 128 -49.79 -30.13 3.07
CA PHE A 128 -50.63 -31.22 2.56
C PHE A 128 -50.59 -31.20 1.03
N VAL A 129 -50.50 -32.36 0.44
CA VAL A 129 -50.60 -32.57 -1.01
C VAL A 129 -51.72 -33.56 -1.26
N ASN A 130 -52.72 -33.19 -2.07
CA ASN A 130 -53.87 -33.99 -2.38
C ASN A 130 -54.53 -34.63 -1.13
N GLY A 131 -54.69 -33.83 -0.08
CA GLY A 131 -55.30 -34.22 1.19
C GLY A 131 -54.42 -34.96 2.20
N SER A 132 -53.22 -35.38 1.80
CA SER A 132 -52.29 -36.07 2.70
C SER A 132 -51.26 -35.14 3.25
N GLU A 133 -51.01 -35.17 4.57
CA GLU A 133 -49.90 -34.44 5.17
C GLU A 133 -48.57 -35.08 4.74
N VAL A 134 -47.74 -34.30 4.06
CA VAL A 134 -46.46 -34.76 3.48
C VAL A 134 -45.23 -34.18 4.19
N ALA A 135 -45.41 -33.08 4.89
CA ALA A 135 -44.32 -32.46 5.67
C ALA A 135 -44.87 -31.62 6.83
N ALA A 136 -44.16 -31.63 7.95
CA ALA A 136 -44.39 -30.74 9.07
C ALA A 136 -43.05 -30.26 9.62
N PHE A 137 -42.95 -28.94 9.85
CA PHE A 137 -41.79 -28.29 10.46
C PHE A 137 -42.28 -27.54 11.68
N GLY A 138 -41.78 -27.95 12.85
CA GLY A 138 -42.26 -27.41 14.10
C GLY A 138 -43.70 -27.79 14.43
N ARG A 139 -44.41 -26.95 15.15
CA ARG A 139 -45.81 -27.13 15.50
C ARG A 139 -46.60 -25.88 15.13
N VAL A 140 -47.44 -25.99 14.16
CA VAL A 140 -48.43 -24.95 13.81
C VAL A 140 -49.55 -24.98 14.86
N ALA A 141 -49.91 -23.81 15.38
CA ALA A 141 -50.97 -23.64 16.35
C ALA A 141 -51.70 -22.31 16.11
N ASP A 142 -52.93 -22.21 16.61
CA ASP A 142 -53.76 -21.01 16.66
C ASP A 142 -53.46 -20.13 17.88
N ASN A 143 -52.50 -20.51 18.69
CA ASN A 143 -52.07 -19.78 19.88
C ASN A 143 -50.54 -19.85 20.04
N ALA A 144 -49.95 -18.90 20.78
CA ALA A 144 -48.52 -18.77 20.98
C ALA A 144 -47.95 -19.81 21.94
N GLU A 145 -48.76 -20.44 22.82
CA GLU A 145 -48.29 -21.40 23.84
C GLU A 145 -47.94 -22.75 23.19
N ASP A 146 -48.74 -23.18 22.24
CA ASP A 146 -48.59 -24.46 21.56
C ASP A 146 -47.66 -24.38 20.32
N PHE A 147 -47.37 -23.16 19.88
CA PHE A 147 -46.51 -22.92 18.71
C PHE A 147 -45.06 -23.27 19.00
N VAL A 148 -44.43 -23.99 18.06
CA VAL A 148 -43.00 -24.33 18.13
C VAL A 148 -42.38 -24.08 16.75
N PRO A 149 -41.49 -23.07 16.59
CA PRO A 149 -40.80 -22.83 15.33
C PRO A 149 -39.71 -23.86 15.06
N GLN A 150 -39.49 -24.20 13.81
CA GLN A 150 -38.41 -25.09 13.39
C GLN A 150 -37.87 -24.67 12.02
N VAL A 151 -36.55 -24.65 11.89
CA VAL A 151 -35.88 -24.50 10.58
C VAL A 151 -36.00 -25.82 9.82
N GLY A 152 -36.39 -25.74 8.55
CA GLY A 152 -36.49 -26.93 7.73
C GLY A 152 -36.31 -26.63 6.22
N TYR A 153 -35.80 -27.62 5.53
CA TYR A 153 -35.71 -27.62 4.06
C TYR A 153 -36.84 -28.44 3.50
N MET A 154 -37.80 -27.79 2.84
CA MET A 154 -38.94 -28.47 2.24
C MET A 154 -38.52 -29.03 0.88
N THR A 155 -38.59 -30.34 0.71
CA THR A 155 -38.48 -31.00 -0.59
C THR A 155 -39.57 -32.05 -0.64
N ILE A 156 -40.61 -31.80 -1.41
CA ILE A 156 -41.82 -32.60 -1.44
C ILE A 156 -42.02 -33.14 -2.85
N PRO A 157 -41.92 -34.46 -3.05
CA PRO A 157 -42.29 -35.09 -4.29
C PRO A 157 -43.82 -35.14 -4.40
N MET A 158 -44.34 -34.87 -5.60
CA MET A 158 -45.78 -34.85 -5.90
C MET A 158 -46.06 -35.64 -7.19
N PHE A 159 -47.21 -36.26 -7.22
CA PHE A 159 -47.69 -36.99 -8.41
C PHE A 159 -49.02 -36.41 -8.89
N SER A 160 -49.13 -36.07 -10.18
CA SER A 160 -50.31 -35.41 -10.75
C SER A 160 -51.51 -36.32 -10.97
N GLY A 161 -51.34 -37.64 -10.87
CA GLY A 161 -52.41 -38.58 -11.08
C GLY A 161 -52.99 -38.55 -12.50
N GLU A 162 -54.13 -39.24 -12.71
CA GLU A 162 -54.82 -39.25 -14.00
C GLU A 162 -55.53 -37.94 -14.31
N SER A 163 -55.95 -37.18 -13.29
CA SER A 163 -56.60 -35.87 -13.44
C SER A 163 -55.67 -34.77 -13.92
N GLY A 164 -54.36 -34.90 -13.64
CA GLY A 164 -53.38 -33.82 -13.86
C GLY A 164 -53.51 -32.69 -12.85
N GLU A 165 -54.32 -32.82 -11.79
CA GLU A 165 -54.48 -31.81 -10.76
C GLU A 165 -53.67 -32.16 -9.50
N ILE A 166 -53.02 -31.15 -8.93
CA ILE A 166 -52.32 -31.27 -7.65
C ILE A 166 -52.82 -30.13 -6.76
N GLU A 167 -53.35 -30.45 -5.60
CA GLU A 167 -53.71 -29.47 -4.57
C GLU A 167 -52.61 -29.42 -3.53
N ILE A 168 -52.13 -28.20 -3.20
CA ILE A 168 -51.20 -27.95 -2.13
C ILE A 168 -51.87 -27.04 -1.12
N ILE A 169 -51.87 -27.45 0.15
CA ILE A 169 -52.30 -26.66 1.28
C ILE A 169 -51.11 -26.46 2.20
N TYR A 170 -50.82 -25.21 2.49
CA TYR A 170 -49.72 -24.79 3.31
C TYR A 170 -50.25 -24.02 4.51
N GLN A 171 -50.27 -24.67 5.67
CA GLN A 171 -50.60 -24.04 6.94
C GLN A 171 -49.34 -23.50 7.57
N TYR A 172 -49.40 -22.28 8.10
CA TYR A 172 -48.29 -21.67 8.85
C TYR A 172 -48.72 -21.14 10.20
N GLY A 173 -47.76 -21.06 11.12
CA GLY A 173 -47.88 -20.33 12.37
C GLY A 173 -46.63 -19.51 12.59
N ASN A 174 -46.78 -18.21 12.92
CA ASN A 174 -45.71 -17.27 13.13
C ASN A 174 -46.00 -16.32 14.29
N TYR A 175 -45.52 -16.69 15.45
CA TYR A 175 -45.60 -15.86 16.68
C TYR A 175 -44.22 -15.26 17.06
N VAL A 176 -43.19 -15.45 16.19
CA VAL A 176 -41.79 -15.12 16.54
C VAL A 176 -41.18 -14.09 15.60
N HIS A 177 -41.71 -13.90 14.40
CA HIS A 177 -41.19 -13.01 13.39
C HIS A 177 -42.19 -11.90 13.07
N LYS A 178 -41.71 -10.65 12.91
CA LYS A 178 -42.58 -9.51 12.58
C LYS A 178 -43.06 -9.56 11.13
N ASP A 179 -42.25 -10.09 10.22
CA ASP A 179 -42.50 -10.12 8.78
C ASP A 179 -42.62 -11.59 8.30
N GLY A 180 -43.53 -12.35 8.83
CA GLY A 180 -43.70 -13.76 8.49
C GLY A 180 -45.13 -14.11 8.11
N GLY A 181 -45.32 -15.26 7.45
CA GLY A 181 -46.62 -15.79 7.08
C GLY A 181 -46.88 -15.85 5.57
N TYR A 182 -46.04 -15.25 4.75
CA TYR A 182 -46.10 -15.42 3.29
C TYR A 182 -45.35 -16.67 2.86
N VAL A 183 -45.77 -17.25 1.74
CA VAL A 183 -45.09 -18.38 1.13
C VAL A 183 -43.72 -17.91 0.64
N GLN A 184 -42.66 -18.37 1.27
CA GLN A 184 -41.29 -18.06 0.87
C GLN A 184 -41.01 -18.55 -0.56
N PRO A 185 -39.89 -18.10 -1.20
CA PRO A 185 -39.56 -18.56 -2.54
C PRO A 185 -39.64 -20.06 -2.64
N THR A 186 -40.62 -20.52 -3.42
CA THR A 186 -40.94 -21.91 -3.59
C THR A 186 -40.73 -22.26 -5.05
N TYR A 187 -39.97 -23.30 -5.28
CA TYR A 187 -39.57 -23.76 -6.61
C TYR A 187 -40.22 -25.07 -6.96
N LEU A 188 -40.66 -25.19 -8.19
CA LEU A 188 -41.27 -26.41 -8.74
C LEU A 188 -40.52 -26.83 -10.01
N SER A 189 -40.20 -28.11 -10.11
CA SER A 189 -39.58 -28.70 -11.30
C SER A 189 -39.79 -30.22 -11.31
N THR A 190 -39.19 -30.88 -12.31
CA THR A 190 -39.06 -32.35 -12.29
C THR A 190 -38.15 -32.80 -11.14
N PRO A 191 -38.29 -34.01 -10.61
CA PRO A 191 -37.42 -34.51 -9.53
C PRO A 191 -35.92 -34.40 -9.87
N GLN A 192 -35.55 -34.73 -11.10
CA GLN A 192 -34.15 -34.67 -11.55
C GLN A 192 -33.62 -33.24 -11.56
N ASN A 193 -34.32 -32.32 -12.21
CA ASN A 193 -33.87 -30.90 -12.26
C ASN A 193 -33.81 -30.26 -10.86
N MET A 194 -34.74 -30.64 -9.97
CA MET A 194 -34.77 -30.14 -8.63
C MET A 194 -33.55 -30.62 -7.82
N GLU A 195 -33.13 -31.86 -7.95
CA GLU A 195 -31.91 -32.36 -7.29
C GLU A 195 -30.65 -31.70 -7.84
N GLU A 196 -30.56 -31.48 -9.16
CA GLU A 196 -29.46 -30.76 -9.78
C GLU A 196 -29.42 -29.29 -9.32
N PHE A 197 -30.56 -28.62 -9.21
CA PHE A 197 -30.71 -27.26 -8.71
C PHE A 197 -30.23 -27.14 -7.24
N LYS A 198 -30.68 -28.04 -6.36
CA LYS A 198 -30.26 -28.10 -4.96
C LYS A 198 -28.78 -28.38 -4.82
N ALA A 199 -28.27 -29.35 -5.59
CA ALA A 199 -26.85 -29.71 -5.59
C ALA A 199 -25.98 -28.51 -6.01
N ALA A 200 -26.38 -27.76 -7.04
CA ALA A 200 -25.65 -26.57 -7.47
C ALA A 200 -25.64 -25.47 -6.41
N ASN A 201 -26.76 -25.20 -5.74
CA ASN A 201 -26.85 -24.21 -4.67
C ASN A 201 -25.98 -24.61 -3.46
N ASN A 202 -26.08 -25.86 -3.01
CA ASN A 202 -25.30 -26.37 -1.90
C ASN A 202 -23.78 -26.36 -2.20
N LEU A 203 -23.40 -26.76 -3.42
CA LEU A 203 -21.99 -26.75 -3.83
C LEU A 203 -21.42 -25.32 -3.88
N SER A 204 -22.21 -24.36 -4.33
CA SER A 204 -21.82 -22.94 -4.35
C SER A 204 -21.58 -22.42 -2.93
N SER A 205 -22.54 -22.62 -2.04
CA SER A 205 -22.45 -22.21 -0.63
C SER A 205 -21.25 -22.85 0.08
N LEU A 206 -21.11 -24.18 -0.05
CA LEU A 206 -20.00 -24.94 0.56
C LEU A 206 -18.63 -24.51 -0.02
N SER A 207 -18.54 -24.26 -1.31
CA SER A 207 -17.28 -23.87 -1.95
C SER A 207 -16.80 -22.48 -1.48
N VAL A 208 -17.72 -21.51 -1.38
CA VAL A 208 -17.38 -20.16 -0.94
C VAL A 208 -17.06 -20.13 0.55
N SER A 209 -17.92 -20.72 1.38
CA SER A 209 -17.72 -20.74 2.84
C SER A 209 -16.50 -21.57 3.21
N GLY A 210 -16.30 -22.72 2.55
CA GLY A 210 -15.09 -23.54 2.71
C GLY A 210 -13.81 -22.79 2.29
N GLY A 211 -13.86 -22.07 1.16
CA GLY A 211 -12.75 -21.20 0.69
C GLY A 211 -12.42 -20.10 1.70
N LEU A 212 -13.43 -19.44 2.26
CA LEU A 212 -13.24 -18.42 3.31
C LEU A 212 -12.65 -19.02 4.60
N LEU A 213 -13.08 -20.21 5.03
CA LEU A 213 -12.50 -20.89 6.18
C LEU A 213 -11.05 -21.32 5.94
N PHE A 214 -10.72 -21.76 4.73
CA PHE A 214 -9.34 -22.05 4.35
C PHE A 214 -8.47 -20.79 4.39
N LEU A 215 -8.95 -19.69 3.85
CA LEU A 215 -8.28 -18.38 3.93
C LEU A 215 -8.13 -17.90 5.39
N MET A 216 -9.13 -18.13 6.22
CA MET A 216 -9.05 -17.84 7.67
C MET A 216 -7.85 -18.54 8.31
N LEU A 217 -7.70 -19.87 8.08
CA LEU A 217 -6.57 -20.64 8.59
C LEU A 217 -5.23 -20.12 8.06
N TYR A 218 -5.15 -19.82 6.78
CA TYR A 218 -3.96 -19.20 6.17
C TYR A 218 -3.58 -17.88 6.86
N PHE A 219 -4.57 -17.00 7.13
CA PHE A 219 -4.31 -15.72 7.79
C PHE A 219 -3.96 -15.89 9.27
N LEU A 220 -4.53 -16.87 9.98
CA LEU A 220 -4.13 -17.19 11.35
C LEU A 220 -2.68 -17.65 11.43
N LEU A 221 -2.26 -18.53 10.53
CA LEU A 221 -0.86 -18.97 10.42
C LEU A 221 0.06 -17.79 10.06
N SER A 222 -0.36 -16.95 9.11
CA SER A 222 0.38 -15.75 8.72
C SER A 222 0.53 -14.77 9.89
N ALA A 223 -0.51 -14.61 10.70
CA ALA A 223 -0.48 -13.77 11.90
C ALA A 223 0.50 -14.30 12.94
N ALA A 224 0.51 -15.63 13.17
CA ALA A 224 1.42 -16.28 14.11
C ALA A 224 2.88 -16.15 13.67
N VAL A 225 3.18 -16.37 12.38
CA VAL A 225 4.55 -16.29 11.84
C VAL A 225 5.05 -14.86 11.78
N ARG A 226 4.25 -13.95 11.23
CA ARG A 226 4.65 -12.55 10.98
C ARG A 226 4.38 -11.62 12.17
N ARG A 227 3.65 -12.09 13.19
CA ARG A 227 3.25 -11.31 14.39
C ARG A 227 2.56 -9.98 14.05
N LYS A 228 1.69 -9.99 13.02
CA LYS A 228 0.96 -8.81 12.54
C LYS A 228 -0.53 -8.96 12.78
N THR A 229 -1.13 -7.96 13.43
CA THR A 229 -2.58 -7.91 13.76
C THR A 229 -3.47 -7.77 12.53
N ASP A 230 -2.95 -7.23 11.41
CA ASP A 230 -3.68 -7.10 10.15
C ASP A 230 -4.23 -8.45 9.66
N PHE A 231 -3.41 -9.51 9.77
CA PHE A 231 -3.83 -10.87 9.39
C PHE A 231 -4.88 -11.45 10.33
N LEU A 232 -4.87 -11.08 11.61
CA LEU A 232 -5.94 -11.49 12.55
C LEU A 232 -7.27 -10.83 12.17
N CYS A 233 -7.26 -9.57 11.76
CA CYS A 233 -8.45 -8.88 11.28
C CYS A 233 -8.99 -9.53 10.00
N LEU A 234 -8.12 -9.92 9.04
CA LEU A 234 -8.53 -10.66 7.85
C LEU A 234 -9.10 -12.04 8.18
N ALA A 235 -8.47 -12.78 9.09
CA ALA A 235 -8.98 -14.06 9.54
C ALA A 235 -10.36 -13.93 10.17
N PHE A 236 -10.56 -12.90 10.99
CA PHE A 236 -11.87 -12.63 11.60
C PHE A 236 -12.92 -12.24 10.54
N CYS A 237 -12.56 -11.43 9.54
CA CYS A 237 -13.45 -11.14 8.41
C CYS A 237 -13.86 -12.42 7.66
N CYS A 238 -12.89 -13.30 7.35
CA CYS A 238 -13.18 -14.56 6.66
C CYS A 238 -14.12 -15.46 7.46
N LEU A 239 -13.90 -15.57 8.79
CA LEU A 239 -14.76 -16.35 9.67
C LEU A 239 -16.19 -15.82 9.66
N VAL A 240 -16.37 -14.54 9.93
CA VAL A 240 -17.71 -13.92 9.99
C VAL A 240 -18.44 -14.07 8.67
N MET A 241 -17.73 -13.88 7.55
CA MET A 241 -18.30 -13.99 6.21
C MET A 241 -18.66 -15.42 5.84
N ALA A 242 -17.87 -16.42 6.25
CA ALA A 242 -18.20 -17.83 6.02
C ALA A 242 -19.45 -18.25 6.81
N LEU A 243 -19.57 -17.78 8.05
CA LEU A 243 -20.70 -18.09 8.93
C LEU A 243 -21.98 -17.32 8.60
N ARG A 244 -21.89 -16.22 7.82
CA ARG A 244 -23.06 -15.44 7.38
C ARG A 244 -23.92 -16.23 6.38
N ASP A 245 -23.34 -17.17 5.65
CA ASP A 245 -24.12 -17.99 4.71
C ASP A 245 -25.10 -18.88 5.49
N GLN A 246 -26.40 -18.54 5.37
CA GLN A 246 -27.46 -19.22 6.11
C GLN A 246 -27.57 -20.71 5.76
N ASN A 247 -27.35 -21.07 4.49
CA ASN A 247 -27.35 -22.46 4.06
C ASN A 247 -26.19 -23.21 4.67
N PHE A 248 -24.97 -22.64 4.62
CA PHE A 248 -23.80 -23.24 5.24
C PHE A 248 -23.98 -23.36 6.75
N PHE A 249 -24.48 -22.32 7.41
CA PHE A 249 -24.67 -22.28 8.85
C PHE A 249 -25.70 -23.31 9.31
N ASN A 250 -26.92 -23.31 8.75
CA ASN A 250 -28.03 -24.16 9.19
C ASN A 250 -27.85 -25.63 8.78
N ILE A 251 -27.29 -25.90 7.58
CA ILE A 251 -27.21 -27.26 7.06
C ILE A 251 -25.95 -27.99 7.54
N HIS A 252 -24.82 -27.27 7.61
CA HIS A 252 -23.53 -27.92 7.82
C HIS A 252 -22.92 -27.72 9.21
N LEU A 253 -23.34 -26.70 9.97
CA LEU A 253 -22.74 -26.39 11.26
C LEU A 253 -23.62 -26.73 12.45
N LEU A 254 -24.94 -26.60 12.32
CA LEU A 254 -25.84 -26.86 13.44
C LEU A 254 -26.32 -28.31 13.44
N PRO A 255 -26.36 -28.98 14.61
CA PRO A 255 -27.07 -30.24 14.79
C PRO A 255 -28.56 -30.09 14.44
N ALA A 256 -29.16 -31.15 13.90
CA ALA A 256 -30.55 -31.13 13.46
C ALA A 256 -31.56 -30.91 14.61
N ASP A 257 -31.18 -31.19 15.83
CA ASP A 257 -31.96 -31.03 17.06
C ASP A 257 -31.76 -29.65 17.73
N THR A 258 -31.01 -28.75 17.09
CA THR A 258 -30.74 -27.43 17.66
C THR A 258 -32.03 -26.60 17.76
N SER A 259 -32.29 -26.02 18.92
CA SER A 259 -33.43 -25.13 19.13
C SER A 259 -33.37 -23.93 18.14
N TRP A 260 -34.50 -23.69 17.46
CA TRP A 260 -34.64 -22.55 16.54
C TRP A 260 -34.25 -21.22 17.19
N TYR A 261 -34.72 -20.98 18.41
CA TYR A 261 -34.42 -19.76 19.16
C TYR A 261 -32.92 -19.52 19.39
N PHE A 262 -32.17 -20.59 19.63
CA PHE A 262 -30.71 -20.50 19.77
C PHE A 262 -30.04 -20.25 18.40
N ALA A 263 -30.39 -21.04 17.40
CA ALA A 263 -29.84 -20.92 16.05
C ALA A 263 -30.04 -19.52 15.48
N TYR A 264 -31.26 -19.00 15.61
CA TYR A 264 -31.64 -17.66 15.13
C TYR A 264 -30.83 -16.55 15.81
N ARG A 265 -30.73 -16.57 17.16
CA ARG A 265 -29.91 -15.57 17.87
C ARG A 265 -28.44 -15.61 17.49
N VAL A 266 -27.86 -16.81 17.39
CA VAL A 266 -26.46 -16.98 16.98
C VAL A 266 -26.24 -16.45 15.56
N PHE A 267 -27.15 -16.75 14.62
CA PHE A 267 -27.07 -16.24 13.27
C PHE A 267 -27.12 -14.72 13.19
N ILE A 268 -28.07 -14.09 13.89
CA ILE A 268 -28.19 -12.64 13.95
C ILE A 268 -26.94 -11.99 14.58
N LEU A 269 -26.36 -12.58 15.62
CA LEU A 269 -25.09 -12.11 16.19
C LEU A 269 -23.93 -12.19 15.18
N ILE A 270 -23.86 -13.25 14.37
CA ILE A 270 -22.86 -13.39 13.31
C ILE A 270 -23.04 -12.28 12.26
N VAL A 271 -24.28 -12.04 11.80
CA VAL A 271 -24.58 -10.97 10.83
C VAL A 271 -24.15 -9.61 11.39
N MET A 272 -24.41 -9.35 12.67
CA MET A 272 -24.01 -8.10 13.33
C MET A 272 -22.50 -7.93 13.45
N LEU A 273 -21.72 -9.03 13.49
CA LEU A 273 -20.25 -8.97 13.52
C LEU A 273 -19.63 -8.59 12.16
N MET A 274 -20.38 -8.66 11.07
CA MET A 274 -19.88 -8.33 9.73
C MET A 274 -19.34 -6.89 9.64
N PRO A 275 -20.12 -5.83 9.93
CA PRO A 275 -19.58 -4.48 9.92
C PRO A 275 -18.45 -4.27 10.93
N VAL A 276 -18.51 -4.92 12.10
CA VAL A 276 -17.42 -4.88 13.09
C VAL A 276 -16.11 -5.36 12.48
N SER A 277 -16.13 -6.51 11.79
CA SER A 277 -14.95 -7.12 11.19
C SER A 277 -14.31 -6.23 10.12
N ILE A 278 -15.13 -5.64 9.24
CA ILE A 278 -14.70 -4.73 8.17
C ILE A 278 -14.11 -3.44 8.77
N LEU A 279 -14.79 -2.85 9.74
CA LEU A 279 -14.35 -1.60 10.39
C LEU A 279 -13.05 -1.78 11.16
N LEU A 280 -12.86 -2.92 11.83
CA LEU A 280 -11.60 -3.28 12.48
C LEU A 280 -10.46 -3.41 11.48
N LEU A 281 -10.69 -4.09 10.36
CA LEU A 281 -9.69 -4.24 9.30
C LEU A 281 -9.26 -2.90 8.75
N LEU A 282 -10.21 -2.06 8.33
CA LEU A 282 -9.94 -0.73 7.77
C LEU A 282 -9.21 0.17 8.78
N LYS A 283 -9.67 0.17 10.05
CA LYS A 283 -9.03 0.98 11.09
C LYS A 283 -7.61 0.54 11.39
N ASN A 284 -7.33 -0.75 11.33
CA ASN A 284 -5.98 -1.26 11.53
C ASN A 284 -5.05 -0.87 10.37
N MET A 285 -5.49 -1.03 9.14
CA MET A 285 -4.73 -0.63 7.94
C MET A 285 -4.42 0.88 7.90
N TYR A 286 -5.39 1.71 8.33
CA TYR A 286 -5.29 3.19 8.32
C TYR A 286 -5.25 3.78 9.73
N ALA A 287 -4.45 3.20 10.62
CA ALA A 287 -4.39 3.57 12.04
C ALA A 287 -4.14 5.07 12.29
N GLY A 288 -3.38 5.74 11.41
CA GLY A 288 -3.05 7.17 11.48
C GLY A 288 -4.10 8.11 10.87
N ALA A 289 -5.05 7.62 10.07
CA ALA A 289 -5.97 8.46 9.31
C ALA A 289 -7.11 9.06 10.16
N THR A 290 -7.52 8.36 11.22
CA THR A 290 -8.67 8.72 12.06
C THR A 290 -8.41 8.50 13.54
N LYS A 291 -9.17 9.18 14.41
CA LYS A 291 -9.15 8.96 15.87
C LYS A 291 -9.70 7.57 16.23
N ARG A 292 -9.36 7.04 17.39
CA ARG A 292 -9.80 5.72 17.87
C ARG A 292 -11.16 5.75 18.62
N TRP A 293 -11.56 6.88 19.20
CA TRP A 293 -12.75 6.97 20.02
C TRP A 293 -14.05 6.57 19.31
N PRO A 294 -14.27 6.90 17.98
CA PRO A 294 -15.52 6.50 17.32
C PRO A 294 -15.63 4.98 17.15
N LEU A 295 -14.48 4.29 16.97
CA LEU A 295 -14.46 2.82 16.96
C LEU A 295 -14.93 2.26 18.30
N TYR A 296 -14.40 2.76 19.41
CA TYR A 296 -14.79 2.27 20.74
C TYR A 296 -16.26 2.58 21.04
N ALA A 297 -16.77 3.73 20.61
CA ALA A 297 -18.19 4.07 20.72
C ALA A 297 -19.06 3.07 19.93
N TYR A 298 -18.71 2.78 18.68
CA TYR A 298 -19.41 1.79 17.87
C TYR A 298 -19.32 0.38 18.47
N LEU A 299 -18.14 -0.07 18.91
CA LEU A 299 -17.98 -1.38 19.56
C LEU A 299 -18.78 -1.49 20.86
N GLY A 300 -18.84 -0.44 21.65
CA GLY A 300 -19.66 -0.37 22.85
C GLY A 300 -21.14 -0.51 22.53
N MET A 301 -21.64 0.20 21.52
CA MET A 301 -23.01 0.09 21.05
C MET A 301 -23.30 -1.33 20.50
N ALA A 302 -22.39 -1.91 19.69
CA ALA A 302 -22.54 -3.25 19.17
C ALA A 302 -22.56 -4.31 20.30
N ALA A 303 -21.78 -4.12 21.36
CA ALA A 303 -21.80 -4.97 22.54
C ALA A 303 -23.14 -4.88 23.29
N VAL A 304 -23.70 -3.67 23.45
CA VAL A 304 -25.02 -3.48 24.04
C VAL A 304 -26.09 -4.16 23.18
N ALA A 305 -26.06 -3.98 21.86
CA ALA A 305 -26.98 -4.65 20.94
C ALA A 305 -26.87 -6.18 21.05
N ALA A 306 -25.65 -6.73 21.14
CA ALA A 306 -25.44 -8.16 21.32
C ALA A 306 -26.09 -8.69 22.62
N VAL A 307 -25.97 -7.96 23.72
CA VAL A 307 -26.64 -8.30 24.99
C VAL A 307 -28.16 -8.24 24.83
N LEU A 308 -28.69 -7.20 24.18
CA LEU A 308 -30.12 -7.07 23.92
C LEU A 308 -30.67 -8.22 23.06
N ILE A 309 -29.92 -8.66 22.03
CA ILE A 309 -30.28 -9.82 21.19
C ILE A 309 -30.38 -11.10 22.02
N CYS A 310 -29.58 -11.25 23.07
CA CYS A 310 -29.65 -12.43 23.94
C CYS A 310 -30.87 -12.41 24.90
N VAL A 311 -31.36 -11.22 25.27
CA VAL A 311 -32.36 -11.04 26.34
C VAL A 311 -33.76 -10.77 25.80
N LEU A 312 -33.87 -9.99 24.72
CA LEU A 312 -35.16 -9.55 24.17
C LEU A 312 -35.93 -10.69 23.49
N PRO A 313 -37.26 -10.55 23.39
CA PRO A 313 -38.10 -11.42 22.54
C PRO A 313 -37.62 -11.39 21.09
N THR A 314 -37.84 -12.50 20.36
CA THR A 314 -37.35 -12.67 18.98
C THR A 314 -37.91 -11.61 18.01
N GLN A 315 -39.12 -11.12 18.21
CA GLN A 315 -39.75 -10.08 17.40
C GLN A 315 -38.95 -8.76 17.40
N GLU A 316 -38.27 -8.43 18.51
CA GLU A 316 -37.50 -7.20 18.66
C GLU A 316 -36.03 -7.33 18.20
N ILE A 317 -35.54 -8.55 18.07
CA ILE A 317 -34.13 -8.84 17.74
C ILE A 317 -33.75 -8.26 16.39
N VAL A 318 -34.61 -8.38 15.37
CA VAL A 318 -34.36 -7.83 14.02
C VAL A 318 -34.22 -6.32 14.09
N THR A 319 -35.10 -5.64 14.79
CA THR A 319 -35.08 -4.18 14.92
C THR A 319 -33.77 -3.72 15.58
N VAL A 320 -33.34 -4.39 16.65
CA VAL A 320 -32.09 -4.08 17.35
C VAL A 320 -30.87 -4.33 16.45
N SER A 321 -30.84 -5.47 15.77
CA SER A 321 -29.72 -5.85 14.89
C SER A 321 -29.61 -4.90 13.70
N THR A 322 -30.73 -4.55 13.08
CA THR A 322 -30.82 -3.61 11.97
C THR A 322 -30.37 -2.21 12.38
N ALA A 323 -30.80 -1.72 13.54
CA ALA A 323 -30.36 -0.45 14.09
C ALA A 323 -28.82 -0.43 14.33
N ALA A 324 -28.27 -1.52 14.92
CA ALA A 324 -26.84 -1.66 15.14
C ALA A 324 -26.04 -1.75 13.82
N TYR A 325 -26.60 -2.42 12.82
CA TYR A 325 -26.02 -2.50 11.48
C TYR A 325 -25.96 -1.12 10.83
N TYR A 326 -27.06 -0.38 10.76
CA TYR A 326 -27.09 0.95 10.17
C TYR A 326 -26.25 1.98 10.94
N ALA A 327 -26.09 1.83 12.23
CA ALA A 327 -25.18 2.68 13.01
C ALA A 327 -23.70 2.50 12.64
N SER A 328 -23.34 1.44 11.92
CA SER A 328 -22.01 1.28 11.33
C SER A 328 -21.74 2.26 10.18
N VAL A 329 -22.77 2.71 9.47
CA VAL A 329 -22.67 3.56 8.27
C VAL A 329 -22.00 4.92 8.57
N PRO A 330 -22.43 5.70 9.58
CA PRO A 330 -21.75 6.95 9.93
C PRO A 330 -20.26 6.76 10.25
N TYR A 331 -19.92 5.66 10.93
CA TYR A 331 -18.53 5.36 11.23
C TYR A 331 -17.74 4.95 9.98
N LEU A 332 -18.33 4.18 9.09
CA LEU A 332 -17.75 3.84 7.79
C LEU A 332 -17.46 5.10 6.97
N LEU A 333 -18.42 6.01 6.88
CA LEU A 333 -18.26 7.31 6.20
C LEU A 333 -17.16 8.15 6.84
N TYR A 334 -17.07 8.16 8.16
CA TYR A 334 -15.97 8.82 8.88
C TYR A 334 -14.59 8.22 8.54
N LEU A 335 -14.48 6.89 8.45
CA LEU A 335 -13.25 6.22 8.02
C LEU A 335 -12.89 6.56 6.57
N ILE A 336 -13.85 6.48 5.66
CA ILE A 336 -13.64 6.81 4.23
C ILE A 336 -13.18 8.27 4.10
N PHE A 337 -13.86 9.20 4.78
CA PHE A 337 -13.46 10.61 4.80
C PHE A 337 -12.04 10.80 5.36
N GLY A 338 -11.69 10.08 6.43
CA GLY A 338 -10.35 10.09 7.02
C GLY A 338 -9.28 9.61 6.03
N VAL A 339 -9.55 8.53 5.31
CA VAL A 339 -8.67 7.99 4.26
C VAL A 339 -8.53 8.97 3.10
N ILE A 340 -9.63 9.53 2.60
CA ILE A 340 -9.61 10.55 1.53
C ILE A 340 -8.80 11.78 1.97
N ARG A 341 -9.04 12.28 3.19
CA ARG A 341 -8.29 13.42 3.72
C ARG A 341 -6.80 13.14 3.88
N HIS A 342 -6.45 11.95 4.36
CA HIS A 342 -5.06 11.50 4.46
C HIS A 342 -4.40 11.50 3.09
N TYR A 343 -5.11 10.99 2.10
CA TYR A 343 -4.73 10.94 0.70
C TYR A 343 -4.50 12.32 0.06
N ILE A 344 -5.46 13.24 0.21
CA ILE A 344 -5.35 14.61 -0.33
C ILE A 344 -4.10 15.31 0.24
N ARG A 345 -3.76 15.06 1.51
CA ARG A 345 -2.57 15.62 2.16
C ARG A 345 -1.27 15.08 1.59
N GLN A 346 -1.19 13.81 1.26
CA GLN A 346 0.04 13.18 0.75
C GLN A 346 0.26 13.39 -0.76
N ARG A 347 -0.75 13.86 -1.51
CA ARG A 347 -0.74 14.09 -2.97
C ARG A 347 -0.27 12.89 -3.82
N ARG A 348 -0.21 11.68 -3.28
CA ARG A 348 0.20 10.46 -4.00
C ARG A 348 -0.74 9.30 -3.65
N LEU A 349 -1.30 8.64 -4.68
CA LEU A 349 -1.96 7.34 -4.56
C LEU A 349 -0.89 6.26 -4.46
N HIS A 350 -0.88 5.54 -3.36
CA HIS A 350 -0.09 4.33 -3.25
C HIS A 350 -0.86 3.14 -3.86
N THR A 351 -0.15 2.15 -4.38
CA THR A 351 -0.74 0.93 -4.94
C THR A 351 -1.62 0.20 -3.91
N VAL A 352 -1.24 0.27 -2.65
CA VAL A 352 -2.01 -0.27 -1.50
C VAL A 352 -3.41 0.33 -1.43
N ASP A 353 -3.53 1.67 -1.53
CA ASP A 353 -4.83 2.37 -1.45
C ASP A 353 -5.76 1.97 -2.59
N ILE A 354 -5.19 1.80 -3.79
CA ILE A 354 -5.93 1.36 -4.97
C ILE A 354 -6.52 -0.04 -4.76
N LEU A 355 -5.73 -0.98 -4.24
CA LEU A 355 -6.19 -2.34 -3.97
C LEU A 355 -7.29 -2.38 -2.92
N VAL A 356 -7.16 -1.62 -1.84
CA VAL A 356 -8.19 -1.53 -0.78
C VAL A 356 -9.49 -0.98 -1.34
N LEU A 357 -9.43 0.14 -2.06
CA LEU A 357 -10.61 0.76 -2.69
C LEU A 357 -11.25 -0.18 -3.71
N SER A 358 -10.47 -0.86 -4.55
CA SER A 358 -10.98 -1.84 -5.52
C SER A 358 -11.69 -3.00 -4.81
N GLY A 359 -11.13 -3.52 -3.72
CA GLY A 359 -11.77 -4.54 -2.90
C GLY A 359 -13.12 -4.07 -2.34
N PHE A 360 -13.17 -2.82 -1.87
CA PHE A 360 -14.41 -2.23 -1.36
C PHE A 360 -15.48 -2.08 -2.44
N PHE A 361 -15.09 -1.64 -3.65
CA PHE A 361 -16.02 -1.52 -4.77
C PHE A 361 -16.56 -2.88 -5.23
N ILE A 362 -15.72 -3.94 -5.23
CA ILE A 362 -16.16 -5.30 -5.57
C ILE A 362 -17.17 -5.81 -4.54
N LEU A 363 -16.90 -5.60 -3.24
CA LEU A 363 -17.83 -5.96 -2.17
C LEU A 363 -19.16 -5.22 -2.33
N LEU A 364 -19.11 -3.90 -2.53
CA LEU A 364 -20.30 -3.07 -2.72
C LEU A 364 -21.09 -3.48 -3.98
N ALA A 365 -20.40 -3.76 -5.07
CA ALA A 365 -21.03 -4.23 -6.31
C ALA A 365 -21.74 -5.57 -6.10
N GLY A 366 -21.13 -6.51 -5.37
CA GLY A 366 -21.75 -7.78 -5.03
C GLY A 366 -22.98 -7.61 -4.15
N LEU A 367 -22.92 -6.73 -3.15
CA LEU A 367 -24.07 -6.43 -2.27
C LEU A 367 -25.21 -5.70 -3.00
N LEU A 368 -24.89 -4.74 -3.85
CA LEU A 368 -25.89 -4.03 -4.65
C LEU A 368 -26.56 -4.95 -5.68
N TYR A 369 -25.78 -5.79 -6.33
CA TYR A 369 -26.30 -6.77 -7.28
C TYR A 369 -27.26 -7.73 -6.58
N GLU A 370 -26.90 -8.27 -5.41
CA GLU A 370 -27.78 -9.09 -4.58
C GLU A 370 -29.05 -8.32 -4.17
N ALA A 371 -28.92 -7.08 -3.71
CA ALA A 371 -30.06 -6.25 -3.29
C ALA A 371 -31.02 -5.92 -4.46
N ILE A 372 -30.49 -5.66 -5.66
CA ILE A 372 -31.33 -5.40 -6.86
C ILE A 372 -32.07 -6.65 -7.26
N LEU A 373 -31.41 -7.81 -7.28
CA LEU A 373 -32.03 -9.08 -7.67
C LEU A 373 -33.02 -9.61 -6.64
N THR A 374 -32.78 -9.36 -5.35
CA THR A 374 -33.71 -9.78 -4.28
C THR A 374 -34.85 -8.79 -4.08
N GLY A 375 -34.70 -7.55 -4.52
CA GLY A 375 -35.73 -6.51 -4.46
C GLY A 375 -36.88 -6.74 -5.45
N ASP A 376 -36.61 -7.40 -6.56
CA ASP A 376 -37.63 -7.92 -7.46
C ASP A 376 -37.82 -9.41 -7.15
N SER A 377 -38.78 -9.74 -6.31
CA SER A 377 -39.08 -11.10 -5.81
C SER A 377 -39.34 -12.14 -6.89
N SER A 378 -39.13 -11.77 -8.15
CA SER A 378 -39.37 -12.58 -9.34
C SER A 378 -38.18 -13.34 -9.87
N GLU A 379 -36.95 -12.88 -9.64
CA GLU A 379 -35.76 -13.55 -10.14
C GLU A 379 -34.84 -13.96 -8.99
N VAL A 380 -34.91 -15.20 -8.69
CA VAL A 380 -33.90 -16.08 -8.12
C VAL A 380 -32.74 -15.49 -7.41
N THR A 381 -32.83 -15.60 -6.22
CA THR A 381 -31.80 -15.87 -5.22
C THR A 381 -30.57 -16.58 -5.77
N HIS A 382 -29.73 -15.85 -6.49
CA HIS A 382 -28.32 -16.16 -6.52
C HIS A 382 -27.75 -15.84 -5.14
N TYR A 383 -28.07 -16.67 -4.15
CA TYR A 383 -27.40 -16.66 -2.85
C TYR A 383 -25.92 -16.95 -3.06
N GLY A 384 -25.13 -15.97 -3.39
CA GLY A 384 -23.72 -16.20 -3.63
C GLY A 384 -22.99 -15.03 -4.27
N THR A 385 -23.67 -14.06 -4.86
CA THR A 385 -22.98 -12.94 -5.53
C THR A 385 -22.24 -12.06 -4.54
N ALA A 386 -22.85 -11.72 -3.41
CA ALA A 386 -22.18 -11.01 -2.33
C ALA A 386 -21.01 -11.82 -1.75
N ALA A 387 -21.15 -13.15 -1.68
CA ALA A 387 -20.09 -14.01 -1.17
C ALA A 387 -18.85 -14.02 -2.09
N TYR A 388 -19.01 -13.99 -3.41
CA TYR A 388 -17.90 -13.82 -4.35
C TYR A 388 -17.32 -12.41 -4.29
N GLY A 389 -18.16 -11.39 -4.12
CA GLY A 389 -17.71 -10.02 -3.82
C GLY A 389 -16.83 -9.96 -2.55
N MET A 390 -17.20 -10.72 -1.53
CA MET A 390 -16.44 -10.86 -0.29
C MET A 390 -15.10 -11.56 -0.50
N LEU A 391 -15.04 -12.63 -1.30
CA LEU A 391 -13.77 -13.27 -1.64
C LEU A 391 -12.83 -12.30 -2.36
N GLY A 392 -13.34 -11.55 -3.33
CA GLY A 392 -12.57 -10.49 -4.02
C GLY A 392 -12.08 -9.41 -3.06
N PHE A 393 -12.94 -8.95 -2.14
CA PHE A 393 -12.58 -8.01 -1.08
C PHE A 393 -11.44 -8.53 -0.21
N VAL A 394 -11.56 -9.75 0.31
CA VAL A 394 -10.54 -10.38 1.17
C VAL A 394 -9.21 -10.54 0.42
N PHE A 395 -9.26 -11.02 -0.83
CA PHE A 395 -8.06 -11.24 -1.64
C PHE A 395 -7.30 -9.93 -1.92
N LEU A 396 -8.01 -8.88 -2.33
CA LEU A 396 -7.38 -7.59 -2.62
C LEU A 396 -6.83 -6.91 -1.37
N ASN A 397 -7.53 -7.02 -0.24
CA ASN A 397 -7.02 -6.51 1.03
C ASN A 397 -5.82 -7.31 1.54
N ALA A 398 -5.78 -8.62 1.34
CA ALA A 398 -4.60 -9.44 1.65
C ALA A 398 -3.38 -9.03 0.80
N ALA A 399 -3.59 -8.80 -0.50
CA ALA A 399 -2.54 -8.29 -1.39
C ALA A 399 -2.05 -6.90 -0.94
N ALA A 400 -2.96 -6.00 -0.58
CA ALA A 400 -2.64 -4.67 -0.06
C ALA A 400 -1.78 -4.74 1.22
N ILE A 401 -2.16 -5.58 2.17
CA ILE A 401 -1.40 -5.79 3.42
C ILE A 401 -0.01 -6.35 3.13
N ASN A 402 0.12 -7.33 2.23
CA ASN A 402 1.42 -7.90 1.87
C ASN A 402 2.33 -6.85 1.22
N LEU A 403 1.82 -6.02 0.30
CA LEU A 403 2.57 -4.92 -0.30
C LEU A 403 3.00 -3.88 0.76
N GLN A 404 2.10 -3.51 1.67
CA GLN A 404 2.40 -2.57 2.75
C GLN A 404 3.50 -3.10 3.68
N ILE A 405 3.52 -4.40 3.95
CA ILE A 405 4.58 -5.04 4.75
C ILE A 405 5.90 -4.98 3.99
N GLN A 406 5.93 -5.35 2.70
CA GLN A 406 7.14 -5.30 1.88
C GLN A 406 7.72 -3.88 1.78
N GLU A 407 6.89 -2.86 1.57
CA GLU A 407 7.33 -1.47 1.54
C GLU A 407 7.93 -1.03 2.89
N ARG A 408 7.31 -1.41 4.00
CA ARG A 408 7.84 -1.10 5.35
C ARG A 408 9.15 -1.83 5.65
N GLU A 409 9.27 -3.10 5.26
CA GLU A 409 10.50 -3.89 5.42
C GLU A 409 11.65 -3.31 4.58
N ALA A 410 11.39 -2.95 3.31
CA ALA A 410 12.36 -2.31 2.45
C ALA A 410 12.84 -0.97 3.02
N ALA A 411 11.93 -0.11 3.50
CA ALA A 411 12.27 1.16 4.13
C ALA A 411 13.09 0.96 5.42
N LEU A 412 12.82 -0.08 6.18
CA LEU A 412 13.56 -0.40 7.41
C LEU A 412 14.98 -0.89 7.11
N ILE A 413 15.16 -1.70 6.06
CA ILE A 413 16.47 -2.16 5.58
C ILE A 413 17.29 -0.95 5.10
N GLU A 414 16.69 -0.07 4.29
CA GLU A 414 17.36 1.14 3.82
C GLU A 414 17.79 2.06 4.96
N SER A 415 16.91 2.25 5.95
CA SER A 415 17.21 3.06 7.14
C SER A 415 18.36 2.47 7.97
N ARG A 416 18.39 1.15 8.15
CA ARG A 416 19.49 0.45 8.84
C ARG A 416 20.80 0.59 8.08
N SER A 417 20.80 0.32 6.78
CA SER A 417 21.99 0.45 5.95
C SER A 417 22.57 1.88 5.98
N ARG A 418 21.70 2.90 5.94
CA ARG A 418 22.12 4.30 6.08
C ARG A 418 22.68 4.60 7.45
N GLY A 419 22.09 4.04 8.52
CA GLY A 419 22.60 4.17 9.89
C GLY A 419 24.00 3.54 10.05
N GLU A 420 24.21 2.33 9.56
CA GLU A 420 25.50 1.63 9.57
C GLU A 420 26.58 2.38 8.77
N MET A 421 26.19 2.94 7.61
CA MET A 421 27.11 3.76 6.81
C MET A 421 27.53 5.04 7.54
N LEU A 422 26.60 5.73 8.21
CA LEU A 422 26.89 6.91 9.02
C LEU A 422 27.80 6.58 10.21
N GLU A 423 27.55 5.47 10.91
CA GLU A 423 28.42 5.02 12.01
C GLU A 423 29.83 4.70 11.52
N ARG A 424 29.96 4.01 10.37
CA ARG A 424 31.24 3.68 9.77
C ARG A 424 32.00 4.94 9.38
N MET A 425 31.31 5.91 8.78
CA MET A 425 31.89 7.19 8.40
C MET A 425 32.34 7.98 9.63
N ASN A 426 31.56 7.95 10.71
CA ASN A 426 31.94 8.64 11.98
C ASN A 426 33.14 7.98 12.63
N ARG A 427 33.26 6.64 12.66
CA ARG A 427 34.46 5.92 13.15
C ARG A 427 35.68 6.29 12.34
N LEU A 428 35.61 6.24 11.01
CA LEU A 428 36.72 6.63 10.15
C LEU A 428 37.15 8.07 10.37
N ASN A 429 36.21 8.98 10.61
CA ASN A 429 36.49 10.37 10.89
C ASN A 429 37.16 10.58 12.26
N MET A 430 36.75 9.82 13.28
CA MET A 430 37.37 9.83 14.59
C MET A 430 38.79 9.25 14.57
N ASP A 431 39.01 8.12 13.90
CA ASP A 431 40.34 7.51 13.73
C ASP A 431 41.30 8.47 13.01
N PHE A 432 40.80 9.16 11.98
CA PHE A 432 41.53 10.20 11.30
C PHE A 432 41.92 11.35 12.23
N LEU A 433 40.98 11.90 13.00
CA LEU A 433 41.25 12.99 13.97
C LEU A 433 42.25 12.58 15.04
N HIS A 434 42.17 11.35 15.54
CA HIS A 434 43.13 10.80 16.50
C HIS A 434 44.54 10.73 15.92
N LYS A 435 44.67 10.24 14.68
CA LYS A 435 45.96 10.15 13.99
C LYS A 435 46.58 11.53 13.76
N VAL A 436 45.77 12.46 13.29
CA VAL A 436 46.17 13.86 13.09
C VAL A 436 46.66 14.51 14.40
N ALA A 437 45.86 14.35 15.46
CA ALA A 437 46.21 14.94 16.77
C ALA A 437 47.55 14.37 17.29
N HIS A 438 47.82 13.08 17.08
CA HIS A 438 49.07 12.45 17.47
C HIS A 438 50.27 12.97 16.65
N GLU A 439 50.11 13.08 15.33
CA GLU A 439 51.13 13.57 14.42
C GLU A 439 51.46 15.06 14.63
N LEU A 440 50.48 15.88 15.02
CA LEU A 440 50.70 17.29 15.38
C LEU A 440 51.36 17.46 16.75
N LYS A 441 51.05 16.59 17.71
CA LYS A 441 51.60 16.67 19.07
C LYS A 441 53.12 16.50 19.13
N THR A 442 53.68 15.62 18.28
CA THR A 442 55.10 15.28 18.26
C THR A 442 55.99 16.49 17.91
N PRO A 443 55.84 17.17 16.75
CA PRO A 443 56.66 18.33 16.42
C PRO A 443 56.44 19.50 17.40
N LEU A 444 55.20 19.69 17.88
CA LEU A 444 54.89 20.72 18.87
C LEU A 444 55.63 20.51 20.20
N THR A 445 55.76 19.23 20.61
CA THR A 445 56.54 18.89 21.84
C THR A 445 58.01 19.18 21.65
N VAL A 446 58.57 18.87 20.45
CA VAL A 446 59.98 19.17 20.12
C VAL A 446 60.23 20.68 20.10
N ILE A 447 59.38 21.43 19.39
CA ILE A 447 59.44 22.90 19.36
C ILE A 447 59.43 23.49 20.77
N SER A 448 58.46 23.07 21.60
CA SER A 448 58.30 23.57 22.97
C SER A 448 59.51 23.23 23.85
N GLY A 449 60.05 22.01 23.72
CA GLY A 449 61.23 21.57 24.49
C GLY A 449 62.49 22.38 24.16
N TYR A 450 62.79 22.52 22.87
CA TYR A 450 63.96 23.31 22.45
C TYR A 450 63.81 24.83 22.74
N ALA A 451 62.60 25.36 22.60
CA ALA A 451 62.30 26.74 22.98
C ALA A 451 62.54 27.00 24.50
N GLN A 452 62.08 26.03 25.34
CA GLN A 452 62.32 26.11 26.79
C GLN A 452 63.81 26.00 27.12
N LEU A 453 64.53 25.08 26.50
CA LEU A 453 65.98 24.93 26.68
C LEU A 453 66.73 26.22 26.31
N THR A 454 66.43 26.78 25.16
CA THR A 454 67.07 28.05 24.71
C THR A 454 66.69 29.21 25.62
N GLY A 455 65.47 29.28 26.13
CA GLY A 455 65.00 30.25 27.07
C GLY A 455 65.73 30.17 28.41
N MET A 456 65.99 28.97 28.95
CA MET A 456 66.74 28.73 30.16
C MET A 456 68.25 29.14 30.01
N GLN A 457 68.86 28.84 28.85
CA GLN A 457 70.25 29.22 28.53
C GLN A 457 70.40 30.73 28.45
N LEU A 458 69.46 31.43 27.84
CA LEU A 458 69.39 32.89 27.77
C LEU A 458 69.25 33.52 29.18
N ALA A 459 68.38 33.01 30.03
CA ALA A 459 68.13 33.49 31.36
C ALA A 459 69.35 33.30 32.31
N ALA A 460 70.14 32.25 32.05
CA ALA A 460 71.38 31.98 32.83
C ALA A 460 72.62 32.76 32.33
N HIS A 461 72.48 33.66 31.35
CA HIS A 461 73.61 34.38 30.69
C HIS A 461 74.73 33.45 30.17
N ARG A 462 74.41 32.17 29.88
CA ARG A 462 75.28 31.17 29.26
C ARG A 462 74.71 30.85 27.88
N ILE A 463 75.07 31.62 26.87
CA ILE A 463 74.80 31.26 25.46
C ILE A 463 75.78 30.16 25.14
N SER A 464 75.35 28.91 25.08
CA SER A 464 76.13 27.76 24.59
C SER A 464 76.27 27.83 23.11
N ASP A 465 77.36 27.25 22.54
CA ASP A 465 77.56 27.07 21.10
C ASP A 465 76.41 26.23 20.41
N GLU A 466 75.54 25.62 21.23
CA GLU A 466 74.35 24.82 20.78
C GLU A 466 73.08 25.69 20.54
N ALA A 467 73.03 26.96 20.94
CA ALA A 467 71.82 27.79 20.76
C ALA A 467 71.41 27.99 19.28
N PRO A 468 72.35 28.14 18.35
CA PRO A 468 72.00 28.19 16.93
C PRO A 468 71.37 26.85 16.39
N ASP A 469 71.82 25.69 16.86
CA ASP A 469 71.31 24.40 16.49
C ASP A 469 69.93 24.13 17.06
N ASN A 470 69.67 24.59 18.31
CA ASN A 470 68.32 24.52 18.89
C ASN A 470 67.31 25.36 18.12
N LEU A 471 67.67 26.60 17.72
CA LEU A 471 66.84 27.49 16.92
C LEU A 471 66.56 26.88 15.53
N LYS A 472 67.60 26.27 14.93
CA LYS A 472 67.43 25.56 13.62
C LYS A 472 66.47 24.36 13.70
N THR A 473 66.55 23.61 14.83
CA THR A 473 65.61 22.49 15.06
C THR A 473 64.19 22.97 15.23
N ILE A 474 63.96 24.07 16.00
CA ILE A 474 62.64 24.69 16.15
C ILE A 474 62.11 25.15 14.80
N GLN A 475 62.94 25.77 13.97
CA GLN A 475 62.56 26.25 12.66
C GLN A 475 62.19 25.09 11.71
N GLN A 476 62.96 23.99 11.74
CA GLN A 476 62.68 22.79 10.95
C GLN A 476 61.37 22.11 11.35
N GLU A 477 61.13 21.92 12.66
CA GLU A 477 59.89 21.30 13.12
C GLU A 477 58.66 22.21 12.96
N ALA A 478 58.84 23.54 13.04
CA ALA A 478 57.76 24.47 12.73
C ALA A 478 57.39 24.43 11.25
N GLN A 479 58.38 24.32 10.35
CA GLN A 479 58.12 24.15 8.91
C GLN A 479 57.43 22.81 8.62
N ARG A 480 57.88 21.72 9.27
CA ARG A 480 57.25 20.42 9.16
C ARG A 480 55.79 20.42 9.63
N LEU A 481 55.49 21.14 10.71
CA LEU A 481 54.12 21.32 11.19
C LEU A 481 53.27 22.11 10.18
N ALA A 482 53.80 23.17 9.61
CA ALA A 482 53.11 23.97 8.58
C ALA A 482 52.79 23.14 7.35
N ASP A 483 53.74 22.31 6.87
CA ASP A 483 53.55 21.41 5.76
C ASP A 483 52.46 20.33 6.07
N MET A 484 52.40 19.84 7.31
CA MET A 484 51.42 18.88 7.78
C MET A 484 50.01 19.49 7.87
N VAL A 485 49.89 20.72 8.35
CA VAL A 485 48.61 21.47 8.38
C VAL A 485 48.11 21.72 6.96
N THR A 486 49.00 22.05 6.04
CA THR A 486 48.67 22.24 4.63
C THR A 486 48.09 20.96 4.04
N ARG A 487 48.74 19.79 4.24
CA ARG A 487 48.21 18.49 3.78
C ARG A 487 46.88 18.14 4.41
N LEU A 488 46.63 18.46 5.66
CA LEU A 488 45.36 18.28 6.34
C LEU A 488 44.25 19.13 5.76
N MET A 489 44.56 20.36 5.42
CA MET A 489 43.62 21.23 4.71
C MET A 489 43.31 20.68 3.32
N GLU A 490 44.30 20.26 2.55
CA GLU A 490 44.11 19.63 1.24
C GLU A 490 43.25 18.38 1.32
N TYR A 491 43.46 17.49 2.31
CA TYR A 491 42.63 16.31 2.55
C TYR A 491 41.18 16.65 2.99
N SER A 492 41.01 17.73 3.76
CA SER A 492 39.69 18.22 4.20
C SER A 492 38.88 18.85 3.05
N TYR A 493 39.54 19.58 2.16
CA TYR A 493 38.90 20.18 0.99
C TYR A 493 38.49 19.15 -0.09
N GLY A 494 39.29 18.11 -0.30
CA GLY A 494 38.95 17.03 -1.24
C GLY A 494 37.74 16.15 -0.80
N ARG A 495 37.26 16.29 0.46
CA ARG A 495 36.12 15.50 1.01
C ARG A 495 34.84 16.30 1.29
N LYS A 496 34.88 17.63 1.25
CA LYS A 496 33.65 18.43 1.40
C LYS A 496 32.90 18.46 0.08
N GLY A 497 31.76 17.81 0.13
CA GLY A 497 30.73 17.67 -0.84
C GLY A 497 30.47 18.81 -1.81
N GLU A 498 29.77 18.44 -2.88
CA GLU A 498 29.25 19.31 -3.93
C GLU A 498 30.10 20.54 -4.25
N LEU A 499 31.18 20.34 -5.03
CA LEU A 499 31.88 21.42 -5.69
C LEU A 499 30.84 22.24 -6.47
N SER A 500 30.49 23.41 -5.97
CA SER A 500 29.60 24.30 -6.72
C SER A 500 30.40 24.92 -7.86
N PHE A 501 30.19 24.40 -9.05
CA PHE A 501 30.68 25.00 -10.27
C PHE A 501 29.69 26.09 -10.70
N GLY A 502 30.23 27.23 -11.16
CA GLY A 502 29.43 28.34 -11.63
C GLY A 502 30.25 29.28 -12.51
N ARG A 503 29.66 30.40 -12.89
CA ARG A 503 30.34 31.41 -13.70
C ARG A 503 31.46 32.08 -12.87
N VAL A 504 32.68 32.05 -13.37
CA VAL A 504 33.86 32.75 -12.84
C VAL A 504 34.28 33.83 -13.81
N ILE A 505 34.30 35.08 -13.29
CA ILE A 505 34.71 36.26 -14.05
C ILE A 505 36.24 36.29 -14.07
N VAL A 506 36.85 36.08 -15.23
CA VAL A 506 38.29 35.91 -15.39
C VAL A 506 39.10 37.15 -14.91
N PRO A 507 38.71 38.39 -15.22
CA PRO A 507 39.41 39.57 -14.68
C PRO A 507 39.45 39.62 -13.14
N GLU A 508 38.32 39.31 -12.46
CA GLU A 508 38.24 39.30 -11.00
C GLU A 508 39.13 38.17 -10.38
N LEU A 509 39.15 37.03 -11.03
CA LEU A 509 40.02 35.91 -10.65
C LEU A 509 41.49 36.32 -10.69
N LEU A 510 41.93 36.97 -11.81
CA LEU A 510 43.31 37.39 -12.00
C LEU A 510 43.70 38.52 -11.06
N GLU A 511 42.80 39.44 -10.72
CA GLU A 511 43.04 40.46 -9.66
C GLU A 511 43.28 39.81 -8.29
N ASN A 512 42.48 38.79 -7.95
CA ASN A 512 42.66 38.03 -6.70
C ASN A 512 44.00 37.26 -6.68
N VAL A 513 44.38 36.69 -7.83
CA VAL A 513 45.70 36.02 -7.99
C VAL A 513 46.84 37.05 -7.80
N ASP A 514 46.78 38.22 -8.37
CA ASP A 514 47.80 39.26 -8.27
C ASP A 514 47.96 39.74 -6.82
N ALA A 515 46.84 40.00 -6.14
CA ALA A 515 46.82 40.44 -4.75
C ALA A 515 47.54 39.48 -3.81
N ILE A 516 47.50 38.14 -4.09
CA ILE A 516 48.16 37.11 -3.30
C ILE A 516 49.60 36.85 -3.80
N ALA A 517 49.81 36.80 -5.10
CA ALA A 517 51.08 36.44 -5.74
C ALA A 517 52.15 37.53 -5.58
N ALA A 518 51.79 38.81 -5.77
CA ALA A 518 52.75 39.89 -5.75
C ALA A 518 53.54 40.01 -4.45
N PRO A 519 52.95 39.94 -3.22
CA PRO A 519 53.68 39.96 -1.98
C PRO A 519 54.60 38.73 -1.78
N LEU A 520 54.17 37.56 -2.29
CA LEU A 520 54.96 36.32 -2.21
C LEU A 520 56.22 36.37 -3.06
N CYS A 521 56.15 36.98 -4.24
CA CYS A 521 57.25 37.05 -5.18
C CYS A 521 58.29 38.12 -4.81
N LEU A 522 57.88 39.20 -4.14
CA LEU A 522 58.74 40.26 -3.71
C LEU A 522 59.93 39.82 -2.82
N LYS A 523 59.74 38.77 -2.01
CA LYS A 523 60.77 38.21 -1.14
C LYS A 523 62.02 37.70 -1.90
N ASN A 524 61.81 37.20 -3.12
CA ASN A 524 62.87 36.69 -4.00
C ASN A 524 63.31 37.72 -5.06
N GLY A 525 62.84 38.97 -4.93
CA GLY A 525 63.13 40.03 -5.89
C GLY A 525 62.34 39.89 -7.25
N ASN A 526 61.36 39.00 -7.29
CA ASN A 526 60.59 38.75 -8.50
C ASN A 526 59.41 39.75 -8.64
N THR A 527 59.05 40.09 -9.87
CA THR A 527 57.90 40.96 -10.20
C THR A 527 56.81 40.12 -10.90
N VAL A 528 55.58 40.24 -10.41
CA VAL A 528 54.39 39.63 -11.08
C VAL A 528 53.83 40.59 -12.10
N LYS A 529 53.49 40.12 -13.29
CA LYS A 529 52.78 40.88 -14.35
C LYS A 529 51.53 40.12 -14.77
N ILE A 530 50.38 40.78 -14.74
CA ILE A 530 49.14 40.27 -15.32
C ILE A 530 48.99 40.81 -16.75
N ALA A 531 48.95 39.89 -17.70
CA ALA A 531 48.71 40.18 -19.12
C ALA A 531 47.34 39.60 -19.55
N ALA A 532 46.28 40.20 -19.01
CA ALA A 532 44.91 39.75 -19.33
C ALA A 532 44.54 40.22 -20.76
N GLY A 533 44.41 39.28 -21.69
CA GLY A 533 43.74 39.48 -22.96
C GLY A 533 42.23 39.55 -22.78
N SER A 534 41.50 39.93 -23.82
CA SER A 534 40.05 39.80 -23.84
C SER A 534 39.71 38.31 -24.00
N CYS A 535 39.15 37.69 -22.97
CA CYS A 535 38.69 36.30 -22.99
C CYS A 535 37.31 36.18 -22.36
N ALA A 536 36.61 35.07 -22.65
CA ALA A 536 35.31 34.76 -22.06
C ALA A 536 35.45 34.38 -20.57
N ASP A 537 34.35 34.49 -19.81
CA ASP A 537 34.25 33.92 -18.48
C ASP A 537 34.26 32.41 -18.55
N VAL A 538 34.67 31.74 -17.46
CA VAL A 538 34.80 30.30 -17.42
C VAL A 538 33.77 29.66 -16.48
N HIS A 539 33.40 28.43 -16.78
CA HIS A 539 32.59 27.60 -15.89
C HIS A 539 33.49 26.83 -14.93
N GLY A 540 33.44 27.16 -13.64
CA GLY A 540 34.35 26.54 -12.69
C GLY A 540 34.08 26.88 -11.24
N ASN A 541 34.98 26.38 -10.39
CA ASN A 541 35.05 26.73 -8.98
C ASN A 541 36.18 27.75 -8.77
N SER A 542 35.81 28.97 -8.35
CA SER A 542 36.78 30.09 -8.20
C SER A 542 37.91 29.79 -7.21
N GLU A 543 37.65 29.05 -6.13
CA GLU A 543 38.65 28.70 -5.11
C GLU A 543 39.68 27.71 -5.66
N MET A 544 39.24 26.69 -6.40
CA MET A 544 40.11 25.72 -7.05
C MET A 544 40.96 26.37 -8.15
N LEU A 545 40.41 27.26 -8.95
CA LEU A 545 41.14 27.97 -9.97
C LEU A 545 42.21 28.89 -9.33
N LEU A 546 41.86 29.59 -8.26
CA LEU A 546 42.82 30.41 -7.50
C LEU A 546 43.97 29.54 -6.96
N GLN A 547 43.68 28.35 -6.45
CA GLN A 547 44.70 27.41 -5.95
C GLN A 547 45.64 26.91 -7.04
N ILE A 548 45.13 26.64 -8.26
CA ILE A 548 45.97 26.29 -9.41
C ILE A 548 47.00 27.41 -9.65
N PHE A 549 46.54 28.65 -9.74
CA PHE A 549 47.43 29.79 -9.97
C PHE A 549 48.48 29.96 -8.86
N ILE A 550 48.06 29.91 -7.61
CA ILE A 550 49.01 30.08 -6.49
C ILE A 550 50.06 28.97 -6.49
N ASN A 551 49.68 27.71 -6.72
CA ASN A 551 50.63 26.61 -6.84
C ASN A 551 51.65 26.80 -7.97
N LEU A 552 51.19 27.23 -9.16
CA LEU A 552 52.07 27.51 -10.29
C LEU A 552 52.99 28.72 -10.01
N VAL A 553 52.47 29.79 -9.42
CA VAL A 553 53.24 30.99 -9.06
C VAL A 553 54.31 30.68 -7.98
N VAL A 554 53.96 29.88 -6.95
CA VAL A 554 54.91 29.45 -5.93
C VAL A 554 56.04 28.62 -6.55
N ASN A 555 55.73 27.74 -7.49
CA ASN A 555 56.75 26.99 -8.22
C ASN A 555 57.63 27.89 -9.08
N ALA A 556 57.04 28.83 -9.82
CA ALA A 556 57.77 29.84 -10.60
C ALA A 556 58.69 30.69 -9.70
N ASN A 557 58.19 31.16 -8.55
CA ASN A 557 58.95 32.00 -7.62
C ASN A 557 60.12 31.30 -6.96
N LYS A 558 60.04 29.96 -6.74
CA LYS A 558 61.13 29.16 -6.22
C LYS A 558 62.31 29.05 -7.21
N ASN A 559 62.00 29.02 -8.50
CA ASN A 559 62.98 28.76 -9.57
C ASN A 559 63.42 30.04 -10.30
N THR A 560 62.89 31.22 -9.91
CA THR A 560 63.24 32.52 -10.47
C THR A 560 63.83 33.41 -9.38
N GLN A 561 64.89 34.16 -9.71
CA GLN A 561 65.50 35.17 -8.85
C GLN A 561 65.67 36.47 -9.60
N ASN A 562 65.19 37.58 -9.03
CA ASN A 562 65.21 38.92 -9.63
C ASN A 562 64.61 38.98 -11.05
N GLY A 563 63.62 38.11 -11.34
CA GLY A 563 62.99 37.95 -12.63
C GLY A 563 61.55 38.38 -12.68
N ILE A 564 60.85 37.92 -13.74
CA ILE A 564 59.45 38.26 -13.98
C ILE A 564 58.64 36.99 -14.05
N ILE A 565 57.47 37.01 -13.39
CA ILE A 565 56.45 35.94 -13.52
C ILE A 565 55.23 36.59 -14.20
N THR A 566 54.89 36.11 -15.39
CA THR A 566 53.79 36.65 -16.17
C THR A 566 52.62 35.69 -16.16
N ILE A 567 51.43 36.16 -15.80
CA ILE A 567 50.18 35.43 -15.83
C ILE A 567 49.33 35.98 -16.93
N SER A 568 48.83 35.13 -17.84
CA SER A 568 48.01 35.57 -18.98
C SER A 568 46.78 34.67 -19.17
N ALA A 569 45.74 35.26 -19.72
CA ALA A 569 44.50 34.55 -20.14
C ALA A 569 44.12 34.99 -21.54
N ALA A 570 43.71 34.03 -22.39
CA ALA A 570 43.26 34.27 -23.74
C ALA A 570 42.27 33.18 -24.16
N ASP A 571 41.45 33.45 -25.16
CA ASP A 571 40.64 32.41 -25.79
C ASP A 571 41.56 31.36 -26.45
N HIS A 572 41.26 30.07 -26.23
CA HIS A 572 42.03 28.98 -26.84
C HIS A 572 41.58 28.76 -28.28
N GLU A 573 42.49 28.27 -29.16
CA GLU A 573 42.19 27.94 -30.56
C GLU A 573 41.12 26.84 -30.69
N ARG A 574 41.01 25.92 -29.72
CA ARG A 574 39.91 24.97 -29.59
C ARG A 574 38.69 25.73 -29.04
N GLU A 575 37.60 25.75 -29.81
CA GLU A 575 36.34 26.35 -29.41
C GLU A 575 35.89 25.82 -28.02
N GLY A 576 35.34 26.70 -27.20
CA GLY A 576 34.80 26.31 -25.88
C GLY A 576 35.77 26.38 -24.71
N PHE A 577 37.04 26.79 -24.92
CA PHE A 577 38.02 26.86 -23.83
C PHE A 577 38.66 28.25 -23.70
N VAL A 578 39.04 28.60 -22.47
CA VAL A 578 39.97 29.69 -22.13
C VAL A 578 41.29 29.08 -21.76
N LEU A 579 42.37 29.62 -22.31
CA LEU A 579 43.75 29.22 -22.04
C LEU A 579 44.40 30.18 -21.05
N PHE A 580 44.92 29.64 -19.95
CA PHE A 580 45.70 30.33 -18.96
C PHE A 580 47.18 29.93 -19.04
N ARG A 581 48.08 30.89 -18.85
CA ARG A 581 49.53 30.67 -18.83
C ARG A 581 50.15 31.31 -17.61
N VAL A 582 51.10 30.61 -17.01
CA VAL A 582 51.99 31.12 -16.00
C VAL A 582 53.41 30.96 -16.53
N GLU A 583 54.08 32.02 -16.87
CA GLU A 583 55.42 32.09 -17.43
C GLU A 583 56.40 32.69 -16.43
N ASP A 584 57.53 32.04 -16.22
CA ASP A 584 58.61 32.50 -15.39
C ASP A 584 59.91 32.69 -16.23
N THR A 585 60.84 33.51 -15.73
CA THR A 585 62.15 33.73 -16.32
C THR A 585 63.25 33.01 -15.55
N GLY A 586 62.93 31.82 -15.00
CA GLY A 586 63.82 31.05 -14.15
C GLY A 586 64.73 30.08 -14.91
N SER A 587 65.26 29.10 -14.17
CA SER A 587 66.24 28.14 -14.69
C SER A 587 65.70 27.04 -15.59
N GLY A 588 64.36 26.97 -15.71
CA GLY A 588 63.68 25.89 -16.46
C GLY A 588 63.63 24.56 -15.72
N ILE A 589 63.08 23.55 -16.41
CA ILE A 589 62.91 22.18 -15.94
C ILE A 589 63.89 21.26 -16.72
N SER A 590 64.62 20.39 -16.03
CA SER A 590 65.53 19.45 -16.70
C SER A 590 64.76 18.45 -17.59
N PRO A 591 65.33 18.00 -18.73
CA PRO A 591 64.68 17.03 -19.62
C PRO A 591 64.32 15.72 -18.92
N GLU A 592 65.09 15.30 -17.90
CA GLU A 592 64.83 14.08 -17.14
C GLU A 592 63.63 14.23 -16.19
N ALA A 593 63.41 15.41 -15.63
CA ALA A 593 62.31 15.71 -14.72
C ALA A 593 60.98 15.92 -15.44
N LEU A 594 61.00 16.48 -16.64
CA LEU A 594 59.81 16.92 -17.39
C LEU A 594 58.70 15.85 -17.54
N PRO A 595 58.99 14.56 -17.81
CA PRO A 595 57.95 13.53 -17.89
C PRO A 595 57.28 13.23 -16.56
N HIS A 596 57.92 13.53 -15.42
CA HIS A 596 57.48 13.08 -14.09
C HIS A 596 56.91 14.22 -13.22
N ILE A 597 56.93 15.47 -13.66
CA ILE A 597 56.56 16.63 -12.84
C ILE A 597 55.13 16.62 -12.34
N PHE A 598 54.22 15.92 -12.99
CA PHE A 598 52.84 15.76 -12.57
C PHE A 598 52.59 14.44 -11.84
N GLU A 599 53.59 13.57 -11.61
CA GLU A 599 53.45 12.34 -10.85
C GLU A 599 53.39 12.64 -9.35
N GLU A 600 52.55 11.89 -8.61
CA GLU A 600 52.36 12.05 -7.18
C GLU A 600 53.66 11.83 -6.40
N GLY A 601 54.05 12.81 -5.61
CA GLY A 601 55.25 12.76 -4.77
C GLY A 601 56.57 13.05 -5.50
N PHE A 602 56.57 13.38 -6.80
CA PHE A 602 57.77 13.77 -7.53
C PHE A 602 58.17 15.22 -7.22
N SER A 603 59.40 15.43 -6.77
CA SER A 603 59.96 16.77 -6.48
C SER A 603 61.45 16.80 -6.78
N ALA A 604 61.86 17.61 -7.73
CA ALA A 604 63.29 17.83 -8.07
C ALA A 604 64.01 18.70 -7.01
N SER A 605 63.26 19.43 -6.14
CA SER A 605 63.82 20.37 -5.18
C SER A 605 63.56 19.98 -3.72
N GLY A 606 63.12 18.72 -3.42
CA GLY A 606 62.90 18.25 -2.04
C GLY A 606 61.62 18.81 -1.39
N SER A 607 60.71 19.39 -2.16
CA SER A 607 59.36 19.79 -1.72
C SER A 607 58.38 18.62 -1.75
N SER A 608 57.15 18.76 -1.22
CA SER A 608 56.19 17.65 -1.10
C SER A 608 55.76 16.93 -2.38
N GLY A 609 56.07 17.47 -3.56
CA GLY A 609 55.75 16.90 -4.87
C GLY A 609 54.25 16.81 -5.18
N LEU A 610 53.35 17.38 -4.36
CA LEU A 610 51.90 17.28 -4.49
C LEU A 610 51.29 18.46 -5.25
N GLY A 611 51.93 19.63 -5.31
CA GLY A 611 51.35 20.84 -5.87
C GLY A 611 50.92 20.73 -7.33
N LEU A 612 51.75 20.13 -8.20
CA LEU A 612 51.42 19.94 -9.62
C LEU A 612 50.40 18.84 -9.88
N THR A 613 50.39 17.80 -9.04
CA THR A 613 49.36 16.74 -9.11
C THR A 613 47.98 17.31 -8.79
N ILE A 614 47.89 18.16 -7.74
CA ILE A 614 46.64 18.88 -7.38
C ILE A 614 46.23 19.82 -8.50
N CYS A 615 47.15 20.50 -9.15
CA CYS A 615 46.81 21.36 -10.31
C CYS A 615 46.20 20.56 -11.43
N ARG A 616 46.73 19.36 -11.75
CA ARG A 616 46.19 18.47 -12.80
C ARG A 616 44.80 18.01 -12.43
N GLU A 617 44.58 17.47 -11.24
CA GLU A 617 43.26 17.01 -10.81
C GLU A 617 42.23 18.15 -10.79
N ALA A 618 42.62 19.35 -10.36
CA ALA A 618 41.74 20.50 -10.36
C ALA A 618 41.39 20.98 -11.78
N VAL A 619 42.33 20.97 -12.71
CA VAL A 619 42.10 21.31 -14.13
C VAL A 619 41.23 20.26 -14.82
N GLU A 620 41.47 18.98 -14.57
CA GLU A 620 40.64 17.88 -15.09
C GLU A 620 39.20 17.96 -14.57
N ALA A 621 39.01 18.31 -13.30
CA ALA A 621 37.67 18.56 -12.72
C ALA A 621 36.92 19.73 -13.43
N HIS A 622 37.64 20.67 -14.02
CA HIS A 622 37.10 21.76 -14.84
C HIS A 622 36.99 21.40 -16.34
N GLY A 623 37.19 20.12 -16.70
CA GLY A 623 37.12 19.62 -18.08
C GLY A 623 38.27 20.08 -18.98
N GLY A 624 39.34 20.61 -18.40
CA GLY A 624 40.52 21.12 -19.11
C GLY A 624 41.73 20.17 -19.06
N GLU A 625 42.85 20.65 -19.58
CA GLU A 625 44.17 19.98 -19.59
C GLU A 625 45.22 20.96 -19.08
N ILE A 626 46.28 20.46 -18.40
CA ILE A 626 47.47 21.21 -17.97
C ILE A 626 48.73 20.59 -18.55
N TRP A 627 49.65 21.43 -19.06
CA TRP A 627 50.91 21.00 -19.64
C TRP A 627 52.01 22.06 -19.49
N VAL A 628 53.25 21.68 -19.81
CA VAL A 628 54.35 22.61 -20.00
C VAL A 628 54.44 22.97 -21.46
N GLU A 629 54.16 24.23 -21.84
CA GLU A 629 54.19 24.70 -23.19
C GLU A 629 55.64 24.94 -23.70
N ARG A 630 56.48 25.45 -22.80
CA ARG A 630 57.93 25.70 -23.08
C ARG A 630 58.72 25.63 -21.79
N THR A 631 59.92 25.06 -21.84
CA THR A 631 60.89 25.14 -20.75
C THR A 631 62.32 25.15 -21.27
N GLY A 632 63.21 25.84 -20.59
CA GLY A 632 64.63 25.99 -20.97
C GLY A 632 65.37 26.99 -20.11
N PRO A 633 66.59 27.39 -20.47
CA PRO A 633 67.40 28.32 -19.69
C PRO A 633 66.82 29.75 -19.59
N GLU A 634 65.80 30.08 -20.40
CA GLU A 634 65.10 31.35 -20.40
C GLU A 634 63.80 31.33 -19.53
N GLY A 635 63.47 30.17 -18.90
CA GLY A 635 62.31 30.02 -18.01
C GLY A 635 61.37 28.89 -18.42
N THR A 636 60.21 28.84 -17.75
CA THR A 636 59.18 27.85 -17.99
C THR A 636 57.83 28.52 -18.24
N VAL A 637 57.01 27.94 -19.12
CA VAL A 637 55.60 28.30 -19.34
C VAL A 637 54.73 27.10 -19.03
N PHE A 638 53.97 27.18 -17.96
CA PHE A 638 52.85 26.27 -17.71
C PHE A 638 51.58 26.82 -18.35
N ALA A 639 50.87 25.95 -19.04
CA ALA A 639 49.59 26.27 -19.68
C ALA A 639 48.49 25.33 -19.20
N PHE A 640 47.27 25.85 -19.03
CA PHE A 640 46.10 25.02 -18.74
C PHE A 640 44.86 25.61 -19.34
N THR A 641 43.87 24.77 -19.61
CA THR A 641 42.58 25.15 -20.20
C THR A 641 41.45 24.96 -19.22
N VAL A 642 40.39 25.78 -19.34
CA VAL A 642 39.14 25.69 -18.59
C VAL A 642 37.97 25.97 -19.54
N LEU A 643 36.85 25.27 -19.35
CA LEU A 643 35.65 25.43 -20.16
C LEU A 643 35.07 26.84 -20.01
N LYS A 644 34.63 27.44 -21.13
CA LYS A 644 33.90 28.70 -21.14
C LYS A 644 32.53 28.57 -20.52
N GLU A 645 32.04 29.63 -19.90
CA GLU A 645 30.67 29.69 -19.40
C GLU A 645 29.65 29.57 -20.53
N GLY A 646 28.72 28.64 -20.43
CA GLY A 646 27.65 28.41 -21.42
C GLY A 646 27.88 27.26 -22.40
N GLU A 647 29.03 26.59 -22.39
CA GLU A 647 29.32 25.42 -23.22
C GLU A 647 29.43 24.17 -22.30
N GLN A 648 28.27 23.50 -22.03
CA GLN A 648 28.19 22.20 -21.38
C GLN A 648 27.78 21.13 -22.36
#